data_86b435bd2984a3678057b97d5c237759
#
_entry.id   86b435bd2984a3678057b97d5c237759
#
_cell.length_a   1.000
_cell.length_b   1.000
_cell.length_c   1.000
_cell.angle_alpha   90.00
_cell.angle_beta   90.00
_cell.angle_gamma   90.00
#
_symmetry.space_group_name_H-M   'P 1'
#
loop_
_entity.id
_entity.type
_entity.pdbx_description
1 polymer ?
#
loop_
_entity_poly.entity_id
_entity_poly.type
_entity_poly.pdbx_seq_one_letter_code
_entity_poly.pdbx_strand_id
1 'polypeptide(L)'
;MRFAIAFLALAAALPAAAATQPSPARQRPLAPVYDAAGLTRACDDGLAAAHRAVAAMEAKRGAGAIFDEWNRLQIRIEDVLGVVNLLGNVSPDKAVRDASEPCLQKFTTLGTEILQNEKLFARVSAAAPMNPHQAKLKKDMVEGFEDSGVALPVDKRARAKAIFDKLEELRQTFDRNIREDPTQVVFKPEEMAGLSESYLKARKRDAGGNYVLALDNPSYVPFMQSAQSEPARRRYYIAKLNQGGAGNLDILLEIFTLRKELAGLYGLATYADYALRRKMVQTPATVTKFLADVKSAVTELEKKDVEELRAEKARELATPLAQTKLERWDVSYYSEKVRRERFNIDQEALRKYFPTDKAVDYMMRVSQTLYGVKFREAKVPTWHEDVRYFDVLDAKTGRFVSGFYLDLFPREGKFNHAAAFPLRGVSRIAGRTPLSALVTNFNREGLNHDELETLMHEFGHVLHGVLSRADYNPHAGTSVKGDFVEAPSQMFEEWARREQPLALFKEVCAACPQLTHDDIARLEAARRYGQGLRYARQWLYASFDMALATDPRPPLAVWKALENATPLGYVEGTSFPSAFSHIANQYGAGYYGYMWSEVLALDMLSPFKANMLDPKVGARYRDTILAPGSQEEEMDLVRRFLGRAPSSDAFFAEITGKR
;
A
#
# COMPACT_ATOMS: atom_id res chain seq x y z
N MET A 1 -40.26 -77.29 33.28
CA MET A 1 -41.40 -76.44 32.84
C MET A 1 -41.21 -75.05 33.40
N ARG A 2 -40.84 -74.07 32.58
CA ARG A 2 -41.21 -72.65 32.62
C ARG A 2 -40.37 -71.95 31.58
N PHE A 3 -41.02 -71.50 30.51
CA PHE A 3 -40.47 -70.77 29.40
C PHE A 3 -40.14 -69.36 29.88
N ALA A 4 -38.94 -68.86 29.53
CA ALA A 4 -38.60 -67.44 29.61
C ALA A 4 -38.47 -66.86 28.18
N ILE A 5 -39.37 -65.92 27.90
CA ILE A 5 -39.43 -65.19 26.62
C ILE A 5 -38.42 -64.04 26.69
N ALA A 6 -37.45 -64.04 25.79
CA ALA A 6 -36.51 -62.91 25.62
C ALA A 6 -37.12 -61.85 24.65
N PHE A 7 -37.32 -60.64 25.16
CA PHE A 7 -37.62 -59.45 24.31
C PHE A 7 -36.35 -58.90 23.71
N LEU A 8 -36.25 -58.99 22.38
CA LEU A 8 -35.26 -58.21 21.62
C LEU A 8 -35.80 -56.79 21.46
N ALA A 9 -35.14 -55.81 22.09
CA ALA A 9 -35.38 -54.40 21.81
C ALA A 9 -34.54 -53.99 20.58
N LEU A 10 -35.21 -53.71 19.46
CA LEU A 10 -34.63 -53.12 18.27
C LEU A 10 -34.42 -51.61 18.53
N ALA A 11 -33.20 -51.19 18.79
CA ALA A 11 -32.83 -49.78 18.83
C ALA A 11 -32.71 -49.25 17.37
N ALA A 12 -33.71 -48.50 16.92
CA ALA A 12 -33.65 -47.75 15.66
C ALA A 12 -32.68 -46.58 15.85
N ALA A 13 -31.49 -46.70 15.27
CA ALA A 13 -30.56 -45.57 15.14
C ALA A 13 -31.15 -44.55 14.15
N LEU A 14 -31.58 -43.41 14.64
CA LEU A 14 -31.88 -42.24 13.86
C LEU A 14 -30.58 -41.76 13.18
N PRO A 15 -30.55 -41.48 11.85
CA PRO A 15 -29.37 -40.90 11.21
C PRO A 15 -29.15 -39.51 11.78
N ALA A 16 -27.95 -39.26 12.31
CA ALA A 16 -27.50 -37.93 12.70
C ALA A 16 -27.62 -37.03 11.45
N ALA A 17 -28.49 -36.03 11.55
CA ALA A 17 -28.60 -34.99 10.52
C ALA A 17 -27.22 -34.37 10.33
N ALA A 18 -26.58 -34.66 9.19
CA ALA A 18 -25.38 -33.97 8.77
C ALA A 18 -25.69 -32.48 8.75
N ALA A 19 -25.07 -31.72 9.64
CA ALA A 19 -25.16 -30.28 9.64
C ALA A 19 -24.78 -29.78 8.24
N THR A 20 -25.75 -29.34 7.48
CA THR A 20 -25.55 -28.76 6.16
C THR A 20 -24.65 -27.53 6.33
N GLN A 21 -23.40 -27.63 5.87
CA GLN A 21 -22.52 -26.46 5.82
C GLN A 21 -23.25 -25.35 5.03
N PRO A 22 -23.24 -24.11 5.53
CA PRO A 22 -23.91 -23.03 4.82
C PRO A 22 -23.32 -22.88 3.44
N SER A 23 -24.19 -22.66 2.44
CA SER A 23 -23.79 -22.44 1.05
C SER A 23 -22.68 -21.38 0.97
N PRO A 24 -21.65 -21.56 0.12
CA PRO A 24 -20.58 -20.58 -0.07
C PRO A 24 -21.09 -19.14 -0.32
N ALA A 25 -22.24 -19.01 -0.98
CA ALA A 25 -22.86 -17.71 -1.24
C ALA A 25 -23.34 -16.98 0.04
N ARG A 26 -23.68 -17.71 1.12
CA ARG A 26 -24.08 -17.11 2.41
C ARG A 26 -22.90 -16.67 3.28
N GLN A 27 -21.70 -17.13 2.97
CA GLN A 27 -20.45 -16.79 3.70
C GLN A 27 -19.65 -15.68 3.00
N ARG A 28 -20.02 -15.33 1.75
CA ARG A 28 -19.30 -14.36 0.95
C ARG A 28 -19.48 -12.94 1.50
N PRO A 29 -18.42 -12.28 2.01
CA PRO A 29 -18.49 -10.88 2.38
C PRO A 29 -18.55 -10.03 1.11
N LEU A 30 -19.42 -9.02 1.10
CA LEU A 30 -19.55 -8.07 -0.01
C LEU A 30 -19.45 -6.65 0.52
N ALA A 31 -18.84 -5.78 -0.28
CA ALA A 31 -18.89 -4.35 -0.06
C ALA A 31 -20.27 -3.83 -0.52
N PRO A 32 -21.05 -3.18 0.35
CA PRO A 32 -22.26 -2.50 -0.07
C PRO A 32 -21.95 -1.41 -1.10
N VAL A 33 -22.83 -1.25 -2.08
CA VAL A 33 -22.79 -0.14 -3.04
C VAL A 33 -23.83 0.88 -2.60
N TYR A 34 -23.38 2.09 -2.28
CA TYR A 34 -24.22 3.16 -1.79
C TYR A 34 -24.35 4.29 -2.81
N ASP A 35 -25.52 4.93 -2.85
CA ASP A 35 -25.66 6.33 -3.23
C ASP A 35 -25.22 7.24 -2.06
N ALA A 36 -25.12 8.55 -2.28
CA ALA A 36 -24.65 9.49 -1.26
C ALA A 36 -25.54 9.47 0.00
N ALA A 37 -26.87 9.41 -0.17
CA ALA A 37 -27.79 9.35 0.96
C ALA A 37 -27.71 8.03 1.73
N GLY A 38 -27.54 6.91 1.01
CA GLY A 38 -27.32 5.58 1.60
C GLY A 38 -26.03 5.50 2.40
N LEU A 39 -24.93 6.07 1.87
CA LEU A 39 -23.65 6.14 2.56
C LEU A 39 -23.77 6.99 3.84
N THR A 40 -24.40 8.15 3.78
CA THR A 40 -24.63 9.02 4.95
C THR A 40 -25.45 8.28 6.03
N ARG A 41 -26.54 7.60 5.65
CA ARG A 41 -27.32 6.79 6.60
C ARG A 41 -26.48 5.67 7.21
N ALA A 42 -25.72 4.90 6.41
CA ALA A 42 -24.86 3.85 6.92
C ALA A 42 -23.81 4.38 7.90
N CYS A 43 -23.28 5.57 7.64
CA CYS A 43 -22.36 6.27 8.55
C CYS A 43 -23.02 6.60 9.88
N ASP A 44 -24.17 7.27 9.87
CA ASP A 44 -24.87 7.72 11.09
C ASP A 44 -25.37 6.53 11.92
N ASP A 45 -25.89 5.48 11.28
CA ASP A 45 -26.30 4.24 11.93
C ASP A 45 -25.12 3.51 12.58
N GLY A 46 -23.99 3.45 11.87
CA GLY A 46 -22.74 2.87 12.35
C GLY A 46 -22.18 3.61 13.56
N LEU A 47 -22.14 4.94 13.50
CA LEU A 47 -21.75 5.78 14.63
C LEU A 47 -22.63 5.55 15.84
N ALA A 48 -23.96 5.60 15.65
CA ALA A 48 -24.91 5.37 16.74
C ALA A 48 -24.75 3.95 17.35
N ALA A 49 -24.47 2.94 16.52
CA ALA A 49 -24.22 1.58 17.00
C ALA A 49 -22.90 1.47 17.78
N ALA A 50 -21.85 2.17 17.34
CA ALA A 50 -20.56 2.20 18.03
C ALA A 50 -20.69 2.92 19.38
N HIS A 51 -21.35 4.07 19.46
CA HIS A 51 -21.63 4.77 20.73
C HIS A 51 -22.41 3.90 21.72
N ARG A 52 -23.46 3.18 21.25
CA ARG A 52 -24.19 2.24 22.12
C ARG A 52 -23.30 1.12 22.63
N ALA A 53 -22.39 0.59 21.80
CA ALA A 53 -21.45 -0.45 22.21
C ALA A 53 -20.45 0.07 23.25
N VAL A 54 -19.91 1.27 23.07
CA VAL A 54 -19.01 1.93 24.04
C VAL A 54 -19.73 2.12 25.37
N ALA A 55 -20.94 2.70 25.38
CA ALA A 55 -21.73 2.89 26.60
C ALA A 55 -22.02 1.58 27.32
N ALA A 56 -22.34 0.51 26.58
CA ALA A 56 -22.55 -0.83 27.15
C ALA A 56 -21.25 -1.42 27.74
N MET A 57 -20.10 -1.12 27.14
CA MET A 57 -18.80 -1.52 27.69
C MET A 57 -18.47 -0.74 28.96
N GLU A 58 -18.73 0.57 29.02
CA GLU A 58 -18.51 1.41 30.20
C GLU A 58 -19.37 1.00 31.42
N ALA A 59 -20.59 0.58 31.14
CA ALA A 59 -21.54 0.19 32.19
C ALA A 59 -21.13 -1.13 32.90
N LYS A 60 -20.26 -1.92 32.34
CA LYS A 60 -19.84 -3.21 32.91
C LYS A 60 -18.78 -3.02 33.98
N ARG A 61 -18.98 -3.75 35.07
CA ARG A 61 -17.99 -3.88 36.16
C ARG A 61 -17.02 -5.02 35.85
N GLY A 62 -15.72 -4.78 36.09
CA GLY A 62 -14.65 -5.76 35.87
C GLY A 62 -14.22 -5.90 34.38
N ALA A 63 -13.17 -6.70 34.19
CA ALA A 63 -12.45 -6.80 32.91
C ALA A 63 -12.77 -8.05 32.08
N GLY A 64 -13.60 -8.97 32.60
CA GLY A 64 -13.69 -10.38 32.15
C GLY A 64 -13.87 -10.63 30.65
N ALA A 65 -14.66 -9.81 29.92
CA ALA A 65 -14.93 -10.01 28.49
C ALA A 65 -14.39 -8.87 27.60
N ILE A 66 -13.48 -8.04 28.11
CA ILE A 66 -13.07 -6.79 27.43
C ILE A 66 -12.45 -7.04 26.04
N PHE A 67 -11.67 -8.11 25.86
CA PHE A 67 -11.04 -8.43 24.58
C PHE A 67 -12.07 -8.78 23.50
N ASP A 68 -13.10 -9.55 23.84
CA ASP A 68 -14.18 -9.91 22.92
C ASP A 68 -15.10 -8.71 22.63
N GLU A 69 -15.34 -7.88 23.63
CA GLU A 69 -16.12 -6.64 23.47
C GLU A 69 -15.41 -5.67 22.57
N TRP A 70 -14.10 -5.47 22.79
CA TRP A 70 -13.24 -4.66 21.94
C TRP A 70 -13.22 -5.16 20.50
N ASN A 71 -13.02 -6.46 20.31
CA ASN A 71 -13.04 -7.07 18.99
C ASN A 71 -14.37 -6.81 18.25
N ARG A 72 -15.51 -6.96 18.94
CA ARG A 72 -16.83 -6.68 18.35
C ARG A 72 -17.04 -5.19 18.04
N LEU A 73 -16.50 -4.29 18.86
CA LEU A 73 -16.54 -2.85 18.61
C LEU A 73 -15.74 -2.50 17.37
N GLN A 74 -14.49 -3.00 17.27
CA GLN A 74 -13.64 -2.75 16.10
C GLN A 74 -14.25 -3.32 14.81
N ILE A 75 -14.85 -4.50 14.85
CA ILE A 75 -15.60 -5.07 13.73
C ILE A 75 -16.72 -4.13 13.25
N ARG A 76 -17.52 -3.57 14.18
CA ARG A 76 -18.61 -2.64 13.83
C ARG A 76 -18.11 -1.37 13.18
N ILE A 77 -17.01 -0.81 13.67
CA ILE A 77 -16.37 0.37 13.12
C ILE A 77 -15.85 0.07 11.71
N GLU A 78 -15.13 -1.03 11.54
CA GLU A 78 -14.54 -1.42 10.26
C GLU A 78 -15.60 -1.76 9.20
N ASP A 79 -16.73 -2.37 9.56
CA ASP A 79 -17.82 -2.69 8.63
C ASP A 79 -18.38 -1.43 7.92
N VAL A 80 -18.21 -0.26 8.51
CA VAL A 80 -18.55 1.02 7.87
C VAL A 80 -17.34 1.65 7.20
N LEU A 81 -16.25 1.84 7.96
CA LEU A 81 -15.08 2.59 7.50
C LEU A 81 -14.40 1.97 6.27
N GLY A 82 -14.29 0.65 6.20
CA GLY A 82 -13.65 -0.02 5.07
C GLY A 82 -14.34 0.33 3.75
N VAL A 83 -15.67 0.31 3.73
CA VAL A 83 -16.46 0.62 2.54
C VAL A 83 -16.48 2.12 2.25
N VAL A 84 -16.66 2.95 3.27
CA VAL A 84 -16.67 4.42 3.12
C VAL A 84 -15.34 4.92 2.56
N ASN A 85 -14.22 4.44 3.10
CA ASN A 85 -12.89 4.80 2.60
C ASN A 85 -12.69 4.35 1.15
N LEU A 86 -13.10 3.12 0.80
CA LEU A 86 -13.02 2.66 -0.58
C LEU A 86 -13.84 3.56 -1.52
N LEU A 87 -15.15 3.74 -1.24
CA LEU A 87 -16.05 4.49 -2.12
C LEU A 87 -15.65 5.96 -2.26
N GLY A 88 -15.08 6.57 -1.22
CA GLY A 88 -14.51 7.92 -1.28
C GLY A 88 -13.34 8.04 -2.27
N ASN A 89 -12.68 6.93 -2.57
CA ASN A 89 -11.54 6.88 -3.50
C ASN A 89 -11.88 6.34 -4.89
N VAL A 90 -12.96 5.57 -5.05
CA VAL A 90 -13.21 4.85 -6.32
C VAL A 90 -14.61 5.03 -6.89
N SER A 91 -15.56 5.64 -6.17
CA SER A 91 -16.91 5.83 -6.71
C SER A 91 -16.88 6.72 -7.96
N PRO A 92 -17.58 6.34 -9.06
CA PRO A 92 -17.76 7.24 -10.19
C PRO A 92 -18.64 8.45 -9.84
N ASP A 93 -19.54 8.30 -8.86
CA ASP A 93 -20.40 9.38 -8.39
C ASP A 93 -19.65 10.31 -7.41
N LYS A 94 -19.48 11.58 -7.83
CA LYS A 94 -18.83 12.61 -6.97
C LYS A 94 -19.59 12.82 -5.65
N ALA A 95 -20.92 12.75 -5.65
CA ALA A 95 -21.71 12.96 -4.43
C ALA A 95 -21.43 11.85 -3.39
N VAL A 96 -21.13 10.62 -3.82
CA VAL A 96 -20.72 9.53 -2.93
C VAL A 96 -19.32 9.80 -2.36
N ARG A 97 -18.39 10.28 -3.20
CA ARG A 97 -17.04 10.64 -2.73
C ARG A 97 -17.08 11.77 -1.71
N ASP A 98 -17.85 12.82 -2.00
CA ASP A 98 -18.02 13.98 -1.10
C ASP A 98 -18.69 13.57 0.23
N ALA A 99 -19.66 12.65 0.21
CA ALA A 99 -20.31 12.14 1.41
C ALA A 99 -19.38 11.28 2.31
N SER A 100 -18.32 10.71 1.73
CA SER A 100 -17.37 9.88 2.47
C SER A 100 -16.50 10.69 3.45
N GLU A 101 -16.07 11.88 3.06
CA GLU A 101 -15.16 12.72 3.87
C GLU A 101 -15.72 13.06 5.27
N PRO A 102 -16.95 13.61 5.41
CA PRO A 102 -17.50 13.88 6.73
C PRO A 102 -17.74 12.61 7.57
N CYS A 103 -17.99 11.47 6.92
CA CYS A 103 -18.10 10.19 7.62
C CYS A 103 -16.77 9.77 8.24
N LEU A 104 -15.68 9.81 7.46
CA LEU A 104 -14.32 9.50 7.93
C LEU A 104 -13.95 10.41 9.11
N GLN A 105 -14.25 11.71 9.02
CA GLN A 105 -13.99 12.68 10.10
C GLN A 105 -14.75 12.30 11.40
N LYS A 106 -16.04 11.99 11.31
CA LYS A 106 -16.86 11.59 12.47
C LYS A 106 -16.28 10.34 13.16
N PHE A 107 -15.83 9.34 12.38
CA PHE A 107 -15.23 8.12 12.94
C PHE A 107 -13.83 8.34 13.50
N THR A 108 -13.05 9.25 12.95
CA THR A 108 -11.75 9.66 13.54
C THR A 108 -11.97 10.29 14.92
N THR A 109 -12.93 11.20 15.03
CA THR A 109 -13.34 11.80 16.32
C THR A 109 -13.80 10.72 17.32
N LEU A 110 -14.68 9.80 16.89
CA LEU A 110 -15.13 8.69 17.73
C LEU A 110 -13.96 7.79 18.18
N GLY A 111 -13.02 7.49 17.28
CA GLY A 111 -11.82 6.70 17.60
C GLY A 111 -11.01 7.34 18.72
N THR A 112 -10.79 8.66 18.63
CA THR A 112 -10.10 9.42 19.67
C THR A 112 -10.88 9.40 20.99
N GLU A 113 -12.19 9.59 20.95
CA GLU A 113 -13.05 9.53 22.17
C GLU A 113 -12.98 8.16 22.85
N ILE A 114 -13.02 7.06 22.08
CA ILE A 114 -12.88 5.70 22.59
C ILE A 114 -11.51 5.53 23.26
N LEU A 115 -10.43 5.96 22.59
CA LEU A 115 -9.06 5.77 23.08
C LEU A 115 -8.65 6.77 24.17
N GLN A 116 -9.44 7.82 24.42
CA GLN A 116 -9.30 8.74 25.56
C GLN A 116 -10.24 8.38 26.75
N ASN A 117 -10.97 7.29 26.64
CA ASN A 117 -11.96 6.87 27.65
C ASN A 117 -11.28 6.19 28.83
N GLU A 118 -11.22 6.87 29.98
CA GLU A 118 -10.58 6.40 31.22
C GLU A 118 -11.21 5.12 31.78
N LYS A 119 -12.54 4.95 31.66
CA LYS A 119 -13.23 3.75 32.15
C LYS A 119 -12.85 2.52 31.34
N LEU A 120 -12.79 2.65 30.01
CA LEU A 120 -12.34 1.58 29.13
C LEU A 120 -10.86 1.26 29.36
N PHE A 121 -10.01 2.29 29.48
CA PHE A 121 -8.59 2.12 29.79
C PHE A 121 -8.37 1.37 31.11
N ALA A 122 -9.10 1.74 32.17
CA ALA A 122 -9.01 1.04 33.46
C ALA A 122 -9.42 -0.44 33.35
N ARG A 123 -10.48 -0.75 32.56
CA ARG A 123 -10.90 -2.13 32.31
C ARG A 123 -9.85 -2.92 31.54
N VAL A 124 -9.27 -2.34 30.49
CA VAL A 124 -8.21 -2.96 29.67
C VAL A 124 -6.97 -3.21 30.53
N SER A 125 -6.55 -2.21 31.32
CA SER A 125 -5.36 -2.31 32.19
C SER A 125 -5.52 -3.42 33.25
N ALA A 126 -6.72 -3.58 33.81
CA ALA A 126 -7.05 -4.62 34.80
C ALA A 126 -7.27 -6.01 34.20
N ALA A 127 -7.39 -6.13 32.86
CA ALA A 127 -7.67 -7.41 32.21
C ALA A 127 -6.48 -8.36 32.31
N ALA A 128 -6.75 -9.63 32.65
CA ALA A 128 -5.78 -10.72 32.65
C ALA A 128 -5.88 -11.50 31.31
N PRO A 129 -4.83 -11.48 30.45
CA PRO A 129 -4.82 -12.28 29.23
C PRO A 129 -4.77 -13.78 29.54
N MET A 130 -5.55 -14.58 28.82
CA MET A 130 -5.59 -16.03 28.96
C MET A 130 -4.64 -16.76 27.98
N ASN A 131 -4.12 -16.07 26.99
CA ASN A 131 -3.24 -16.64 25.98
C ASN A 131 -2.32 -15.55 25.37
N PRO A 132 -1.27 -15.91 24.60
CA PRO A 132 -0.35 -14.95 24.02
C PRO A 132 -1.02 -13.92 23.09
N HIS A 133 -2.04 -14.29 22.30
CA HIS A 133 -2.74 -13.36 21.41
C HIS A 133 -3.53 -12.30 22.20
N GLN A 134 -4.14 -12.68 23.33
CA GLN A 134 -4.76 -11.70 24.24
C GLN A 134 -3.71 -10.82 24.94
N ALA A 135 -2.54 -11.36 25.26
CA ALA A 135 -1.46 -10.56 25.84
C ALA A 135 -0.97 -9.49 24.86
N LYS A 136 -0.79 -9.86 23.58
CA LYS A 136 -0.44 -8.91 22.51
C LYS A 136 -1.56 -7.90 22.29
N LEU A 137 -2.83 -8.34 22.21
CA LEU A 137 -3.96 -7.44 22.06
C LEU A 137 -4.06 -6.44 23.23
N LYS A 138 -3.87 -6.91 24.47
CA LYS A 138 -3.83 -6.01 25.63
C LYS A 138 -2.73 -4.97 25.52
N LYS A 139 -1.52 -5.40 25.15
CA LYS A 139 -0.37 -4.50 24.94
C LYS A 139 -0.74 -3.42 23.91
N ASP A 140 -1.24 -3.80 22.74
CA ASP A 140 -1.57 -2.87 21.67
C ASP A 140 -2.73 -1.94 22.04
N MET A 141 -3.72 -2.44 22.76
CA MET A 141 -4.80 -1.60 23.30
C MET A 141 -4.25 -0.56 24.27
N VAL A 142 -3.45 -0.97 25.27
CA VAL A 142 -2.82 -0.04 26.23
C VAL A 142 -2.00 1.01 25.51
N GLU A 143 -1.15 0.59 24.56
CA GLU A 143 -0.35 1.49 23.74
C GLU A 143 -1.22 2.48 22.95
N GLY A 144 -2.33 2.04 22.36
CA GLY A 144 -3.27 2.90 21.63
C GLY A 144 -3.96 3.93 22.54
N PHE A 145 -4.38 3.53 23.73
CA PHE A 145 -4.93 4.43 24.75
C PHE A 145 -3.91 5.48 25.21
N GLU A 146 -2.68 5.06 25.51
CA GLU A 146 -1.58 5.96 25.88
C GLU A 146 -1.28 6.94 24.75
N ASP A 147 -1.15 6.44 23.52
CA ASP A 147 -0.82 7.25 22.34
C ASP A 147 -1.92 8.26 21.97
N SER A 148 -3.17 7.99 22.37
CA SER A 148 -4.29 8.93 22.22
C SER A 148 -4.44 9.89 23.40
N GLY A 149 -3.62 9.73 24.45
CA GLY A 149 -3.52 10.69 25.55
C GLY A 149 -4.42 10.43 26.75
N VAL A 150 -4.92 9.18 26.96
CA VAL A 150 -5.77 8.85 28.10
C VAL A 150 -5.13 9.21 29.45
N ALA A 151 -3.80 9.09 29.56
CA ALA A 151 -3.02 9.39 30.76
C ALA A 151 -2.61 10.87 30.88
N LEU A 152 -2.89 11.71 29.86
CA LEU A 152 -2.58 13.14 29.92
C LEU A 152 -3.55 13.87 30.85
N PRO A 153 -3.14 14.98 31.47
CA PRO A 153 -4.02 15.93 32.12
C PRO A 153 -5.18 16.34 31.21
N VAL A 154 -6.34 16.67 31.79
CA VAL A 154 -7.60 16.90 31.06
C VAL A 154 -7.45 17.96 29.94
N ASP A 155 -6.76 19.06 30.22
CA ASP A 155 -6.48 20.13 29.27
C ASP A 155 -5.60 19.67 28.11
N LYS A 156 -4.52 18.95 28.40
CA LYS A 156 -3.65 18.36 27.38
C LYS A 156 -4.35 17.29 26.54
N ARG A 157 -5.20 16.48 27.17
CA ARG A 157 -6.02 15.47 26.47
C ARG A 157 -6.99 16.11 25.49
N ALA A 158 -7.69 17.16 25.93
CA ALA A 158 -8.58 17.93 25.05
C ALA A 158 -7.81 18.54 23.87
N ARG A 159 -6.59 19.06 24.13
CA ARG A 159 -5.74 19.59 23.06
C ARG A 159 -5.28 18.50 22.09
N ALA A 160 -4.88 17.33 22.58
CA ALA A 160 -4.52 16.18 21.74
C ALA A 160 -5.69 15.77 20.82
N LYS A 161 -6.94 15.69 21.36
CA LYS A 161 -8.13 15.44 20.55
C LYS A 161 -8.31 16.47 19.44
N ALA A 162 -8.22 17.76 19.77
CA ALA A 162 -8.34 18.83 18.78
C ALA A 162 -7.26 18.74 17.70
N ILE A 163 -6.05 18.31 18.05
CA ILE A 163 -4.96 18.08 17.09
C ILE A 163 -5.30 16.90 16.16
N PHE A 164 -5.78 15.76 16.68
CA PHE A 164 -6.15 14.60 15.85
C PHE A 164 -7.28 14.95 14.88
N ASP A 165 -8.33 15.62 15.35
CA ASP A 165 -9.45 16.07 14.52
C ASP A 165 -8.96 17.02 13.40
N LYS A 166 -8.06 17.96 13.73
CA LYS A 166 -7.51 18.92 12.74
C LYS A 166 -6.55 18.24 11.76
N LEU A 167 -5.73 17.29 12.19
CA LEU A 167 -4.86 16.52 11.31
C LEU A 167 -5.67 15.73 10.28
N GLU A 168 -6.81 15.15 10.66
CA GLU A 168 -7.68 14.44 9.72
C GLU A 168 -8.29 15.39 8.67
N GLU A 169 -8.78 16.56 9.10
CA GLU A 169 -9.29 17.60 8.18
C GLU A 169 -8.23 18.04 7.16
N LEU A 170 -7.01 18.32 7.66
CA LEU A 170 -5.88 18.77 6.82
C LEU A 170 -5.45 17.69 5.82
N ARG A 171 -5.39 16.44 6.27
CA ARG A 171 -5.06 15.29 5.43
C ARG A 171 -6.06 15.13 4.28
N GLN A 172 -7.36 15.15 4.58
CA GLN A 172 -8.41 15.04 3.58
C GLN A 172 -8.35 16.20 2.58
N THR A 173 -8.10 17.42 3.06
CA THR A 173 -7.96 18.60 2.20
C THR A 173 -6.73 18.49 1.30
N PHE A 174 -5.59 18.03 1.84
CA PHE A 174 -4.36 17.84 1.09
C PHE A 174 -4.57 16.84 -0.08
N ASP A 175 -5.17 15.70 0.21
CA ASP A 175 -5.42 14.65 -0.79
C ASP A 175 -6.48 15.08 -1.82
N ARG A 176 -7.52 15.81 -1.39
CA ARG A 176 -8.53 16.37 -2.29
C ARG A 176 -7.91 17.38 -3.27
N ASN A 177 -7.04 18.28 -2.80
CA ASN A 177 -6.36 19.24 -3.66
C ASN A 177 -5.51 18.58 -4.74
N ILE A 178 -4.90 17.43 -4.45
CA ILE A 178 -4.16 16.64 -5.45
C ILE A 178 -5.13 15.95 -6.43
N ARG A 179 -6.17 15.30 -5.92
CA ARG A 179 -7.12 14.50 -6.72
C ARG A 179 -7.93 15.37 -7.67
N GLU A 180 -8.31 16.57 -7.23
CA GLU A 180 -9.17 17.49 -7.96
C GLU A 180 -8.40 18.62 -8.66
N ASP A 181 -7.07 18.52 -8.72
CA ASP A 181 -6.25 19.50 -9.43
C ASP A 181 -6.69 19.59 -10.90
N PRO A 182 -7.21 20.74 -11.36
CA PRO A 182 -7.75 20.90 -12.70
C PRO A 182 -6.68 21.12 -13.76
N THR A 183 -5.41 21.15 -13.38
CA THR A 183 -4.32 21.51 -14.26
C THR A 183 -4.22 20.56 -15.44
N GLN A 184 -4.24 21.13 -16.61
CA GLN A 184 -4.00 20.45 -17.89
C GLN A 184 -2.88 21.13 -18.64
N VAL A 185 -2.07 20.34 -19.32
CA VAL A 185 -0.97 20.86 -20.14
C VAL A 185 -1.28 20.55 -21.60
N VAL A 186 -1.20 21.61 -22.43
CA VAL A 186 -1.50 21.53 -23.87
C VAL A 186 -0.21 21.36 -24.64
N PHE A 187 -0.19 20.40 -25.57
CA PHE A 187 0.94 20.07 -26.42
C PHE A 187 0.52 20.08 -27.89
N LYS A 188 1.33 20.70 -28.72
CA LYS A 188 1.17 20.66 -30.16
C LYS A 188 1.48 19.25 -30.69
N PRO A 189 0.95 18.86 -31.86
CA PRO A 189 1.22 17.54 -32.45
C PRO A 189 2.73 17.23 -32.62
N GLU A 190 3.53 18.20 -32.97
CA GLU A 190 4.99 18.05 -33.11
C GLU A 190 5.71 17.79 -31.78
N GLU A 191 5.19 18.29 -30.67
CA GLU A 191 5.73 18.04 -29.32
C GLU A 191 5.45 16.63 -28.80
N MET A 192 4.55 15.89 -29.48
CA MET A 192 4.18 14.52 -29.18
C MET A 192 5.04 13.49 -29.90
N ALA A 193 6.07 13.93 -30.65
CA ALA A 193 6.98 13.03 -31.33
C ALA A 193 7.68 12.07 -30.34
N GLY A 194 7.77 10.79 -30.72
CA GLY A 194 8.32 9.70 -29.88
C GLY A 194 7.29 8.90 -29.08
N LEU A 195 6.04 9.37 -28.97
CA LEU A 195 4.96 8.67 -28.28
C LEU A 195 4.28 7.63 -29.17
N SER A 196 3.81 6.54 -28.57
CA SER A 196 3.14 5.45 -29.30
C SER A 196 1.76 5.87 -29.84
N GLU A 197 1.31 5.22 -30.91
CA GLU A 197 -0.03 5.48 -31.46
C GLU A 197 -1.14 5.18 -30.47
N SER A 198 -1.01 4.13 -29.66
CA SER A 198 -1.97 3.77 -28.62
C SER A 198 -2.08 4.87 -27.56
N TYR A 199 -0.93 5.42 -27.12
CA TYR A 199 -0.92 6.56 -26.22
C TYR A 199 -1.65 7.77 -26.82
N LEU A 200 -1.33 8.13 -28.08
CA LEU A 200 -1.91 9.28 -28.76
C LEU A 200 -3.43 9.14 -28.97
N LYS A 201 -3.91 7.95 -29.35
CA LYS A 201 -5.33 7.65 -29.54
C LYS A 201 -6.15 7.80 -28.25
N ALA A 202 -5.54 7.53 -27.09
CA ALA A 202 -6.18 7.64 -25.79
C ALA A 202 -6.27 9.07 -25.24
N ARG A 203 -5.69 10.08 -25.94
CA ARG A 203 -5.64 11.47 -25.45
C ARG A 203 -6.71 12.35 -26.08
N LYS A 204 -7.26 13.27 -25.26
CA LYS A 204 -8.19 14.31 -25.74
C LYS A 204 -7.45 15.34 -26.58
N ARG A 205 -8.15 15.95 -27.55
CA ARG A 205 -7.66 17.09 -28.32
C ARG A 205 -8.56 18.29 -28.10
N ASP A 206 -7.96 19.47 -28.12
CA ASP A 206 -8.70 20.74 -28.15
C ASP A 206 -9.22 21.05 -29.57
N ALA A 207 -9.96 22.16 -29.71
CA ALA A 207 -10.49 22.61 -31.00
C ALA A 207 -9.40 22.96 -32.02
N GLY A 208 -8.17 23.26 -31.58
CA GLY A 208 -7.00 23.54 -32.42
C GLY A 208 -6.23 22.27 -32.84
N GLY A 209 -6.69 21.08 -32.40
CA GLY A 209 -6.04 19.79 -32.68
C GLY A 209 -4.86 19.47 -31.77
N ASN A 210 -4.58 20.29 -30.75
CA ASN A 210 -3.54 20.05 -29.77
C ASN A 210 -3.96 18.98 -28.76
N TYR A 211 -3.01 18.24 -28.20
CA TYR A 211 -3.24 17.25 -27.16
C TYR A 211 -3.36 17.91 -25.79
N VAL A 212 -4.34 17.51 -25.01
CA VAL A 212 -4.63 18.00 -23.66
C VAL A 212 -4.38 16.87 -22.66
N LEU A 213 -3.35 17.02 -21.84
CA LEU A 213 -2.92 16.01 -20.87
C LEU A 213 -3.16 16.50 -19.44
N ALA A 214 -3.75 15.63 -18.63
CA ALA A 214 -3.89 15.82 -17.17
C ALA A 214 -2.60 15.41 -16.45
N LEU A 215 -2.56 15.59 -15.12
CA LEU A 215 -1.39 15.27 -14.28
C LEU A 215 -1.41 13.84 -13.72
N ASP A 216 -2.27 12.96 -14.25
CA ASP A 216 -2.30 11.54 -13.86
C ASP A 216 -1.08 10.76 -14.38
N ASN A 217 -0.73 9.67 -13.69
CA ASN A 217 0.43 8.87 -14.02
C ASN A 217 0.34 8.19 -15.41
N PRO A 218 -0.81 7.63 -15.85
CA PRO A 218 -0.96 7.10 -17.21
C PRO A 218 -0.73 8.11 -18.32
N SER A 219 -0.94 9.41 -18.04
CA SER A 219 -0.63 10.49 -18.98
C SER A 219 0.84 10.95 -18.87
N TYR A 220 1.33 11.11 -17.64
CA TYR A 220 2.63 11.71 -17.37
C TYR A 220 3.81 10.77 -17.63
N VAL A 221 3.78 9.54 -17.13
CA VAL A 221 4.95 8.65 -17.16
C VAL A 221 5.37 8.29 -18.58
N PRO A 222 4.48 7.81 -19.49
CA PRO A 222 4.90 7.51 -20.86
C PRO A 222 5.37 8.74 -21.63
N PHE A 223 4.79 9.92 -21.36
CA PHE A 223 5.24 11.17 -21.96
C PHE A 223 6.68 11.50 -21.57
N MET A 224 7.02 11.44 -20.28
CA MET A 224 8.36 11.73 -19.79
C MET A 224 9.40 10.71 -20.25
N GLN A 225 9.00 9.48 -20.53
CA GLN A 225 9.87 8.41 -21.04
C GLN A 225 10.12 8.50 -22.56
N SER A 226 9.17 9.08 -23.32
CA SER A 226 9.19 8.93 -24.80
C SER A 226 9.14 10.23 -25.58
N ALA A 227 8.62 11.34 -25.03
CA ALA A 227 8.53 12.60 -25.76
C ALA A 227 9.92 13.16 -26.08
N GLN A 228 10.22 13.38 -27.37
CA GLN A 228 11.53 13.87 -27.83
C GLN A 228 11.76 15.34 -27.48
N SER A 229 10.69 16.14 -27.39
CA SER A 229 10.77 17.58 -27.10
C SER A 229 11.18 17.86 -25.66
N GLU A 230 12.44 18.29 -25.43
CA GLU A 230 12.91 18.69 -24.08
C GLU A 230 12.10 19.85 -23.49
N PRO A 231 11.75 20.94 -24.23
CA PRO A 231 10.89 22.00 -23.70
C PRO A 231 9.50 21.50 -23.25
N ALA A 232 8.94 20.51 -23.96
CA ALA A 232 7.66 19.90 -23.61
C ALA A 232 7.79 19.05 -22.32
N ARG A 233 8.85 18.23 -22.21
CA ARG A 233 9.15 17.48 -20.98
C ARG A 233 9.34 18.41 -19.78
N ARG A 234 10.11 19.49 -19.93
CA ARG A 234 10.31 20.50 -18.87
C ARG A 234 8.98 21.10 -18.40
N ARG A 235 8.12 21.54 -19.35
CA ARG A 235 6.82 22.14 -19.04
C ARG A 235 5.93 21.16 -18.29
N TYR A 236 5.87 19.90 -18.73
CA TYR A 236 5.04 18.88 -18.06
C TYR A 236 5.61 18.47 -16.70
N TYR A 237 6.93 18.37 -16.58
CA TYR A 237 7.60 18.10 -15.30
C TYR A 237 7.28 19.17 -14.26
N ILE A 238 7.39 20.44 -14.61
CA ILE A 238 7.07 21.56 -13.70
C ILE A 238 5.59 21.51 -13.29
N ALA A 239 4.68 21.32 -14.25
CA ALA A 239 3.26 21.22 -13.95
C ALA A 239 2.96 20.06 -12.98
N LYS A 240 3.52 18.87 -13.24
CA LYS A 240 3.35 17.69 -12.39
C LYS A 240 3.85 17.89 -10.96
N LEU A 241 5.03 18.51 -10.80
CA LEU A 241 5.61 18.72 -9.48
C LEU A 241 4.97 19.89 -8.70
N ASN A 242 4.03 20.61 -9.32
CA ASN A 242 3.21 21.64 -8.67
C ASN A 242 1.78 21.17 -8.39
N GLN A 243 1.46 19.89 -8.65
CA GLN A 243 0.14 19.33 -8.38
C GLN A 243 -0.24 19.53 -6.92
N GLY A 244 -1.52 19.83 -6.67
CA GLY A 244 -2.03 20.16 -5.35
C GLY A 244 -1.84 21.65 -4.95
N GLY A 245 -0.97 22.37 -5.68
CA GLY A 245 -0.81 23.82 -5.54
C GLY A 245 -0.06 24.29 -4.28
N ALA A 246 0.23 25.59 -4.22
CA ALA A 246 1.01 26.18 -3.13
C ALA A 246 0.30 26.06 -1.76
N GLY A 247 -1.03 26.05 -1.72
CA GLY A 247 -1.78 25.88 -0.46
C GLY A 247 -1.47 24.56 0.26
N ASN A 248 -1.10 23.50 -0.48
CA ASN A 248 -0.68 22.24 0.12
C ASN A 248 0.66 22.33 0.86
N LEU A 249 1.53 23.29 0.52
CA LEU A 249 2.76 23.54 1.30
C LEU A 249 2.44 24.09 2.70
N ASP A 250 1.47 24.99 2.79
CA ASP A 250 1.03 25.55 4.07
C ASP A 250 0.32 24.48 4.92
N ILE A 251 -0.54 23.66 4.28
CA ILE A 251 -1.18 22.51 4.93
C ILE A 251 -0.13 21.53 5.46
N LEU A 252 0.89 21.21 4.68
CA LEU A 252 1.95 20.28 5.11
C LEU A 252 2.75 20.84 6.29
N LEU A 253 3.05 22.15 6.29
CA LEU A 253 3.71 22.81 7.42
C LEU A 253 2.83 22.76 8.68
N GLU A 254 1.52 23.04 8.54
CA GLU A 254 0.58 22.97 9.65
C GLU A 254 0.49 21.56 10.22
N ILE A 255 0.42 20.53 9.35
CA ILE A 255 0.43 19.12 9.76
C ILE A 255 1.65 18.81 10.64
N PHE A 256 2.87 19.13 10.19
CA PHE A 256 4.08 18.83 10.97
C PHE A 256 4.22 19.70 12.22
N THR A 257 3.71 20.92 12.19
CA THR A 257 3.65 21.81 13.38
C THR A 257 2.73 21.22 14.45
N LEU A 258 1.53 20.78 14.08
CA LEU A 258 0.59 20.12 14.99
C LEU A 258 1.14 18.77 15.51
N ARG A 259 1.84 18.02 14.67
CA ARG A 259 2.52 16.78 15.06
C ARG A 259 3.63 17.03 16.09
N LYS A 260 4.41 18.11 15.94
CA LYS A 260 5.41 18.54 16.93
C LYS A 260 4.77 18.96 18.25
N GLU A 261 3.69 19.73 18.17
CA GLU A 261 2.92 20.10 19.35
C GLU A 261 2.37 18.85 20.06
N LEU A 262 1.79 17.90 19.31
CA LEU A 262 1.31 16.64 19.85
C LEU A 262 2.44 15.92 20.62
N ALA A 263 3.61 15.76 20.04
CA ALA A 263 4.77 15.13 20.72
C ALA A 263 5.12 15.86 22.02
N GLY A 264 5.07 17.19 22.02
CA GLY A 264 5.31 18.03 23.20
C GLY A 264 4.31 17.79 24.34
N LEU A 265 3.04 17.46 24.04
CA LEU A 265 2.05 17.10 25.07
C LEU A 265 2.48 15.86 25.86
N TYR A 266 3.20 14.94 25.22
CA TYR A 266 3.76 13.72 25.82
C TYR A 266 5.18 13.91 26.40
N GLY A 267 5.73 15.14 26.40
CA GLY A 267 7.07 15.41 26.87
C GLY A 267 8.18 14.92 25.94
N LEU A 268 7.84 14.64 24.67
CA LEU A 268 8.80 14.22 23.64
C LEU A 268 9.31 15.44 22.86
N ALA A 269 10.58 15.39 22.46
CA ALA A 269 11.25 16.52 21.82
C ALA A 269 10.75 16.74 20.37
N THR A 270 10.50 15.67 19.63
CA THR A 270 10.15 15.71 18.23
C THR A 270 8.98 14.78 17.89
N TYR A 271 8.32 15.04 16.75
CA TYR A 271 7.33 14.10 16.25
C TYR A 271 7.96 12.76 15.85
N ALA A 272 9.21 12.76 15.38
CA ALA A 272 9.92 11.51 15.09
C ALA A 272 10.05 10.62 16.34
N ASP A 273 10.35 11.20 17.54
CA ASP A 273 10.35 10.45 18.80
C ASP A 273 8.96 9.85 19.09
N TYR A 274 7.90 10.62 18.86
CA TYR A 274 6.53 10.15 19.06
C TYR A 274 6.16 9.02 18.09
N ALA A 275 6.38 9.20 16.80
CA ALA A 275 5.90 8.27 15.76
C ALA A 275 6.70 6.95 15.75
N LEU A 276 8.00 7.00 16.02
CA LEU A 276 8.89 5.84 15.88
C LEU A 276 8.89 4.89 17.08
N ARG A 277 8.47 5.36 18.27
CA ARG A 277 8.50 4.53 19.49
C ARG A 277 7.71 3.23 19.39
N ARG A 278 6.71 3.17 18.48
CA ARG A 278 5.87 1.99 18.24
C ARG A 278 6.21 1.26 16.93
N LYS A 279 7.22 1.71 16.18
CA LYS A 279 7.71 1.08 14.96
C LYS A 279 8.78 0.02 15.26
N MET A 280 9.19 -0.78 14.25
CA MET A 280 10.26 -1.77 14.42
C MET A 280 11.61 -1.11 14.78
N VAL A 281 11.89 0.05 14.21
CA VAL A 281 13.14 0.82 14.45
C VAL A 281 13.22 1.46 15.83
N GLN A 282 12.08 1.75 16.47
CA GLN A 282 11.90 2.30 17.82
C GLN A 282 12.44 3.72 18.04
N THR A 283 13.51 4.14 17.37
CA THR A 283 14.16 5.45 17.63
C THR A 283 14.53 6.20 16.36
N PRO A 284 14.53 7.56 16.38
CA PRO A 284 15.05 8.38 15.29
C PRO A 284 16.52 8.10 14.96
N ALA A 285 17.33 7.76 15.96
CA ALA A 285 18.76 7.44 15.76
C ALA A 285 18.95 6.20 14.87
N THR A 286 18.13 5.17 15.03
CA THR A 286 18.15 3.97 14.16
C THR A 286 17.86 4.34 12.71
N VAL A 287 16.84 5.18 12.47
CA VAL A 287 16.49 5.64 11.12
C VAL A 287 17.60 6.49 10.52
N THR A 288 18.13 7.43 11.29
CA THR A 288 19.22 8.32 10.82
C THR A 288 20.44 7.51 10.41
N LYS A 289 20.83 6.52 11.22
CA LYS A 289 21.94 5.62 10.88
C LYS A 289 21.65 4.84 9.59
N PHE A 290 20.48 4.25 9.47
CA PHE A 290 20.09 3.49 8.27
C PHE A 290 20.14 4.36 7.02
N LEU A 291 19.59 5.58 7.08
CA LEU A 291 19.61 6.53 5.95
C LEU A 291 21.06 6.98 5.62
N ALA A 292 21.92 7.14 6.62
CA ALA A 292 23.33 7.45 6.39
C ALA A 292 24.07 6.29 5.69
N ASP A 293 23.81 5.05 6.09
CA ASP A 293 24.38 3.86 5.47
C ASP A 293 23.92 3.73 4.00
N VAL A 294 22.63 3.95 3.72
CA VAL A 294 22.08 3.96 2.34
C VAL A 294 22.73 5.06 1.51
N LYS A 295 22.80 6.31 2.03
CA LYS A 295 23.42 7.42 1.30
C LYS A 295 24.88 7.12 0.95
N SER A 296 25.63 6.59 1.91
CA SER A 296 27.02 6.20 1.69
C SER A 296 27.16 5.15 0.57
N ALA A 297 26.25 4.15 0.57
CA ALA A 297 26.28 3.08 -0.42
C ALA A 297 25.98 3.55 -1.85
N VAL A 298 25.09 4.56 -2.02
CA VAL A 298 24.59 4.95 -3.36
C VAL A 298 25.20 6.23 -3.91
N THR A 299 25.97 7.01 -3.14
CA THR A 299 26.46 8.34 -3.57
C THR A 299 27.29 8.28 -4.85
N GLU A 300 28.25 7.37 -4.94
CA GLU A 300 29.10 7.27 -6.14
C GLU A 300 28.34 6.63 -7.32
N LEU A 301 27.38 5.74 -7.04
CA LEU A 301 26.52 5.16 -8.06
C LEU A 301 25.58 6.22 -8.65
N GLU A 302 24.99 7.09 -7.84
CA GLU A 302 24.15 8.21 -8.29
C GLU A 302 24.93 9.12 -9.25
N LYS A 303 26.16 9.49 -8.89
CA LYS A 303 27.03 10.30 -9.75
C LYS A 303 27.33 9.60 -11.07
N LYS A 304 27.67 8.31 -11.02
CA LYS A 304 27.93 7.50 -12.21
C LYS A 304 26.71 7.43 -13.12
N ASP A 305 25.53 7.16 -12.58
CA ASP A 305 24.28 7.09 -13.34
C ASP A 305 23.98 8.44 -14.01
N VAL A 306 24.15 9.56 -13.29
CA VAL A 306 23.98 10.92 -13.86
C VAL A 306 24.95 11.16 -15.02
N GLU A 307 26.23 10.79 -14.88
CA GLU A 307 27.22 10.97 -15.93
C GLU A 307 26.93 10.10 -17.17
N GLU A 308 26.46 8.86 -16.97
CA GLU A 308 26.05 8.00 -18.09
C GLU A 308 24.87 8.60 -18.86
N LEU A 309 23.83 9.09 -18.17
CA LEU A 309 22.69 9.75 -18.82
C LEU A 309 23.10 11.06 -19.50
N ARG A 310 24.02 11.82 -18.90
CA ARG A 310 24.58 13.04 -19.48
C ARG A 310 25.36 12.76 -20.78
N ALA A 311 26.15 11.67 -20.78
CA ALA A 311 26.86 11.24 -21.98
C ALA A 311 25.92 10.81 -23.11
N GLU A 312 24.80 10.13 -22.75
CA GLU A 312 23.77 9.76 -23.71
C GLU A 312 23.08 11.00 -24.31
N LYS A 313 22.76 12.01 -23.50
CA LYS A 313 22.25 13.31 -23.99
C LYS A 313 23.24 14.02 -24.92
N ALA A 314 24.52 14.03 -24.54
CA ALA A 314 25.58 14.62 -25.38
C ALA A 314 25.68 13.92 -26.74
N ARG A 315 25.56 12.59 -26.76
CA ARG A 315 25.59 11.78 -27.98
C ARG A 315 24.39 12.11 -28.89
N GLU A 316 23.19 12.17 -28.35
CA GLU A 316 21.98 12.48 -29.11
C GLU A 316 22.00 13.87 -29.69
N LEU A 317 22.46 14.87 -28.93
CA LEU A 317 22.50 16.26 -29.35
C LEU A 317 23.74 16.59 -30.19
N ALA A 318 24.67 15.65 -30.39
CA ALA A 318 25.97 15.86 -31.03
C ALA A 318 26.74 17.04 -30.41
N THR A 319 26.64 17.22 -29.07
CA THR A 319 27.30 18.29 -28.30
C THR A 319 28.44 17.74 -27.46
N PRO A 320 29.53 18.55 -27.23
CA PRO A 320 30.58 18.11 -26.31
C PRO A 320 30.06 17.83 -24.92
N LEU A 321 30.50 16.73 -24.28
CA LEU A 321 30.08 16.34 -22.95
C LEU A 321 30.24 17.46 -21.90
N ALA A 322 31.35 18.23 -21.99
CA ALA A 322 31.61 19.35 -21.10
C ALA A 322 30.59 20.51 -21.21
N GLN A 323 29.86 20.59 -22.32
CA GLN A 323 28.86 21.63 -22.58
C GLN A 323 27.43 21.09 -22.38
N THR A 324 27.26 19.78 -22.17
CA THR A 324 25.95 19.15 -22.00
C THR A 324 25.59 19.12 -20.54
N LYS A 325 24.40 19.62 -20.22
CA LYS A 325 23.78 19.52 -18.87
C LYS A 325 22.63 18.53 -18.93
N LEU A 326 22.60 17.58 -17.98
CA LEU A 326 21.46 16.73 -17.74
C LEU A 326 20.54 17.42 -16.73
N GLU A 327 19.28 17.55 -17.08
CA GLU A 327 18.26 18.14 -16.22
C GLU A 327 17.34 17.05 -15.65
N ARG A 328 16.62 17.34 -14.56
CA ARG A 328 15.74 16.34 -13.93
C ARG A 328 14.63 15.84 -14.85
N TRP A 329 14.10 16.68 -15.72
CA TRP A 329 13.08 16.26 -16.72
C TRP A 329 13.65 15.40 -17.85
N ASP A 330 14.96 15.25 -17.92
CA ASP A 330 15.64 14.40 -18.90
C ASP A 330 15.84 12.96 -18.39
N VAL A 331 15.88 12.77 -17.08
CA VAL A 331 16.26 11.49 -16.45
C VAL A 331 15.40 10.33 -16.98
N SER A 332 14.08 10.47 -16.98
CA SER A 332 13.19 9.41 -17.45
C SER A 332 13.40 9.10 -18.93
N TYR A 333 13.55 10.14 -19.76
CA TYR A 333 13.75 10.00 -21.20
C TYR A 333 15.04 9.27 -21.53
N TYR A 334 16.18 9.74 -20.99
CA TYR A 334 17.47 9.12 -21.29
C TYR A 334 17.64 7.76 -20.61
N SER A 335 17.02 7.53 -19.46
CA SER A 335 16.99 6.19 -18.85
C SER A 335 16.26 5.19 -19.75
N GLU A 336 15.10 5.57 -20.31
CA GLU A 336 14.34 4.70 -21.21
C GLU A 336 15.09 4.51 -22.54
N LYS A 337 15.74 5.55 -23.05
CA LYS A 337 16.59 5.45 -24.25
C LYS A 337 17.74 4.47 -24.05
N VAL A 338 18.45 4.53 -22.93
CA VAL A 338 19.51 3.57 -22.59
C VAL A 338 18.95 2.15 -22.44
N ARG A 339 17.76 2.00 -21.82
CA ARG A 339 17.10 0.68 -21.73
C ARG A 339 16.84 0.09 -23.11
N ARG A 340 16.35 0.90 -24.07
CA ARG A 340 16.12 0.47 -25.46
C ARG A 340 17.41 0.14 -26.21
N GLU A 341 18.40 1.01 -26.15
CA GLU A 341 19.61 0.88 -26.96
C GLU A 341 20.61 -0.13 -26.39
N ARG A 342 20.83 -0.14 -25.07
CA ARG A 342 21.83 -1.01 -24.43
C ARG A 342 21.29 -2.40 -24.11
N PHE A 343 20.04 -2.46 -23.64
CA PHE A 343 19.44 -3.70 -23.15
C PHE A 343 18.39 -4.27 -24.11
N ASN A 344 18.07 -3.55 -25.20
CA ASN A 344 17.01 -3.90 -26.13
C ASN A 344 15.66 -4.12 -25.42
N ILE A 345 15.35 -3.28 -24.42
CA ILE A 345 14.11 -3.30 -23.65
C ILE A 345 13.32 -2.03 -23.99
N ASP A 346 12.13 -2.22 -24.52
CA ASP A 346 11.12 -1.19 -24.73
C ASP A 346 9.90 -1.54 -23.88
N GLN A 347 9.63 -0.76 -22.84
CA GLN A 347 8.54 -0.99 -21.89
C GLN A 347 7.17 -1.02 -22.58
N GLU A 348 6.95 -0.19 -23.60
CA GLU A 348 5.67 -0.22 -24.34
C GLU A 348 5.56 -1.48 -25.23
N ALA A 349 6.66 -1.95 -25.81
CA ALA A 349 6.66 -3.18 -26.58
C ALA A 349 6.45 -4.44 -25.72
N LEU A 350 6.70 -4.35 -24.41
CA LEU A 350 6.47 -5.47 -23.47
C LEU A 350 4.99 -5.73 -23.21
N ARG A 351 4.07 -4.77 -23.42
CA ARG A 351 2.64 -4.92 -23.18
C ARG A 351 2.02 -6.14 -23.88
N LYS A 352 2.51 -6.48 -25.09
CA LYS A 352 2.04 -7.66 -25.83
C LYS A 352 2.38 -9.00 -25.16
N TYR A 353 3.41 -9.01 -24.28
CA TYR A 353 3.77 -10.20 -23.51
C TYR A 353 2.85 -10.41 -22.31
N PHE A 354 2.30 -9.31 -21.77
CA PHE A 354 1.51 -9.32 -20.53
C PHE A 354 0.12 -8.66 -20.75
N PRO A 355 -0.76 -9.23 -21.61
CA PRO A 355 -2.14 -8.75 -21.71
C PRO A 355 -2.75 -8.68 -20.31
N THR A 356 -3.47 -7.60 -19.99
CA THR A 356 -3.85 -7.27 -18.60
C THR A 356 -4.62 -8.40 -17.91
N ASP A 357 -5.59 -9.02 -18.59
CA ASP A 357 -6.32 -10.17 -18.03
C ASP A 357 -5.40 -11.37 -17.78
N LYS A 358 -4.40 -11.57 -18.65
CA LYS A 358 -3.44 -12.68 -18.52
C LYS A 358 -2.41 -12.42 -17.42
N ALA A 359 -2.05 -11.16 -17.20
CA ALA A 359 -1.23 -10.77 -16.05
C ALA A 359 -1.97 -11.04 -14.73
N VAL A 360 -3.28 -10.81 -14.67
CA VAL A 360 -4.13 -11.18 -13.52
C VAL A 360 -4.18 -12.70 -13.36
N ASP A 361 -4.41 -13.47 -14.45
CA ASP A 361 -4.39 -14.93 -14.41
C ASP A 361 -3.02 -15.46 -13.91
N TYR A 362 -1.92 -14.83 -14.36
CA TYR A 362 -0.55 -15.16 -13.91
C TYR A 362 -0.36 -14.90 -12.41
N MET A 363 -0.70 -13.73 -11.92
CA MET A 363 -0.66 -13.37 -10.50
C MET A 363 -1.41 -14.39 -9.64
N MET A 364 -2.61 -14.78 -10.08
CA MET A 364 -3.41 -15.80 -9.42
C MET A 364 -2.73 -17.18 -9.47
N ARG A 365 -2.15 -17.55 -10.62
CA ARG A 365 -1.47 -18.82 -10.79
C ARG A 365 -0.27 -18.98 -9.87
N VAL A 366 0.57 -17.94 -9.75
CA VAL A 366 1.68 -17.89 -8.79
C VAL A 366 1.16 -18.10 -7.36
N SER A 367 0.15 -17.34 -6.96
CA SER A 367 -0.42 -17.43 -5.61
C SER A 367 -1.03 -18.80 -5.30
N GLN A 368 -1.71 -19.41 -6.26
CA GLN A 368 -2.27 -20.77 -6.12
C GLN A 368 -1.16 -21.81 -5.90
N THR A 369 -0.06 -21.67 -6.66
CA THR A 369 1.10 -22.57 -6.55
C THR A 369 1.76 -22.49 -5.18
N LEU A 370 1.94 -21.26 -4.65
CA LEU A 370 2.66 -21.02 -3.41
C LEU A 370 1.81 -21.30 -2.16
N TYR A 371 0.55 -20.84 -2.17
CA TYR A 371 -0.21 -20.70 -0.92
C TYR A 371 -1.33 -21.72 -0.75
N GLY A 372 -1.50 -22.64 -1.70
CA GLY A 372 -2.51 -23.71 -1.59
C GLY A 372 -3.95 -23.19 -1.60
N VAL A 373 -4.21 -22.14 -2.37
CA VAL A 373 -5.52 -21.54 -2.59
C VAL A 373 -5.97 -21.72 -4.04
N LYS A 374 -7.28 -21.50 -4.30
CA LYS A 374 -7.86 -21.37 -5.64
C LYS A 374 -8.68 -20.10 -5.68
N PHE A 375 -8.69 -19.43 -6.83
CA PHE A 375 -9.53 -18.26 -7.07
C PHE A 375 -10.69 -18.65 -7.99
N ARG A 376 -11.86 -18.08 -7.71
CA ARG A 376 -13.06 -18.31 -8.51
C ARG A 376 -13.79 -16.98 -8.69
N GLU A 377 -13.87 -16.50 -9.91
CA GLU A 377 -14.63 -15.30 -10.20
C GLU A 377 -16.13 -15.50 -9.91
N ALA A 378 -16.77 -14.48 -9.34
CA ALA A 378 -18.18 -14.50 -9.03
C ALA A 378 -18.82 -13.15 -9.39
N LYS A 379 -20.01 -13.21 -10.01
CA LYS A 379 -20.82 -12.02 -10.28
C LYS A 379 -21.47 -11.55 -8.97
N VAL A 380 -21.15 -10.32 -8.58
CA VAL A 380 -21.68 -9.66 -7.38
C VAL A 380 -21.97 -8.18 -7.70
N PRO A 381 -22.77 -7.47 -6.91
CA PRO A 381 -22.88 -6.01 -7.02
C PRO A 381 -21.51 -5.34 -6.85
N THR A 382 -21.22 -4.36 -7.72
CA THR A 382 -19.97 -3.60 -7.73
C THR A 382 -20.26 -2.11 -7.95
N TRP A 383 -19.33 -1.25 -7.62
CA TRP A 383 -19.44 0.22 -7.79
C TRP A 383 -19.14 0.71 -9.21
N HIS A 384 -18.61 -0.16 -10.07
CA HIS A 384 -18.36 0.13 -11.48
C HIS A 384 -18.36 -1.17 -12.29
N GLU A 385 -18.71 -1.12 -13.57
CA GLU A 385 -18.81 -2.28 -14.47
C GLU A 385 -17.48 -3.02 -14.69
N ASP A 386 -16.34 -2.31 -14.62
CA ASP A 386 -15.01 -2.90 -14.75
C ASP A 386 -14.56 -3.67 -13.50
N VAL A 387 -15.27 -3.57 -12.39
CA VAL A 387 -14.86 -4.19 -11.12
C VAL A 387 -15.22 -5.66 -11.10
N ARG A 388 -14.23 -6.50 -10.83
CA ARG A 388 -14.38 -7.95 -10.74
C ARG A 388 -14.25 -8.41 -9.28
N TYR A 389 -14.93 -9.48 -8.92
CA TYR A 389 -14.86 -10.09 -7.59
C TYR A 389 -14.41 -11.55 -7.68
N PHE A 390 -13.56 -11.97 -6.74
CA PHE A 390 -13.04 -13.33 -6.65
C PHE A 390 -13.23 -13.93 -5.25
N ASP A 391 -13.77 -15.14 -5.21
CA ASP A 391 -13.70 -16.01 -4.03
C ASP A 391 -12.28 -16.58 -3.91
N VAL A 392 -11.75 -16.61 -2.70
CA VAL A 392 -10.55 -17.36 -2.34
C VAL A 392 -10.97 -18.65 -1.66
N LEU A 393 -10.59 -19.77 -2.21
CA LEU A 393 -10.95 -21.11 -1.74
C LEU A 393 -9.70 -21.86 -1.30
N ASP A 394 -9.78 -22.62 -0.23
CA ASP A 394 -8.75 -23.61 0.12
C ASP A 394 -8.64 -24.66 -0.99
N ALA A 395 -7.45 -24.87 -1.52
CA ALA A 395 -7.25 -25.69 -2.70
C ALA A 395 -7.55 -27.19 -2.47
N LYS A 396 -7.40 -27.67 -1.21
CA LYS A 396 -7.60 -29.07 -0.85
C LYS A 396 -9.05 -29.38 -0.56
N THR A 397 -9.71 -28.50 0.19
CA THR A 397 -11.06 -28.75 0.72
C THR A 397 -12.16 -28.08 -0.10
N GLY A 398 -11.82 -27.09 -0.96
CA GLY A 398 -12.79 -26.25 -1.66
C GLY A 398 -13.54 -25.27 -0.76
N ARG A 399 -13.23 -25.22 0.55
CA ARG A 399 -13.89 -24.34 1.50
C ARG A 399 -13.58 -22.89 1.20
N PHE A 400 -14.60 -22.02 1.31
CA PHE A 400 -14.45 -20.57 1.23
C PHE A 400 -13.55 -20.04 2.35
N VAL A 401 -12.55 -19.23 2.01
CA VAL A 401 -11.59 -18.61 2.91
C VAL A 401 -11.84 -17.11 3.02
N SER A 402 -11.96 -16.41 1.89
CA SER A 402 -12.04 -14.96 1.82
C SER A 402 -12.51 -14.51 0.43
N GLY A 403 -12.56 -13.19 0.20
CA GLY A 403 -12.82 -12.63 -1.12
C GLY A 403 -12.03 -11.35 -1.35
N PHE A 404 -11.94 -10.93 -2.62
CA PHE A 404 -11.39 -9.63 -2.98
C PHE A 404 -11.99 -9.10 -4.29
N TYR A 405 -11.93 -7.77 -4.42
CA TYR A 405 -12.28 -7.06 -5.64
C TYR A 405 -11.01 -6.65 -6.40
N LEU A 406 -11.14 -6.58 -7.74
CA LEU A 406 -10.15 -5.97 -8.63
C LEU A 406 -10.79 -4.78 -9.34
N ASP A 407 -10.24 -3.59 -9.14
CA ASP A 407 -10.61 -2.34 -9.80
C ASP A 407 -9.37 -1.78 -10.51
N LEU A 408 -9.13 -2.23 -11.74
CA LEU A 408 -7.83 -2.16 -12.39
C LEU A 408 -7.63 -0.93 -13.28
N PHE A 409 -8.71 -0.30 -13.77
CA PHE A 409 -8.61 0.66 -14.87
C PHE A 409 -8.87 2.10 -14.42
N PRO A 410 -8.22 3.09 -15.07
CA PRO A 410 -8.42 4.50 -14.76
C PRO A 410 -9.82 4.97 -15.16
N ARG A 411 -10.37 5.89 -14.39
CA ARG A 411 -11.58 6.66 -14.69
C ARG A 411 -11.56 7.99 -13.95
N GLU A 412 -12.41 8.91 -14.37
CA GLU A 412 -12.56 10.22 -13.73
C GLU A 412 -12.95 10.09 -12.24
N GLY A 413 -12.31 10.86 -11.39
CA GLY A 413 -12.57 10.89 -9.95
C GLY A 413 -12.05 9.69 -9.16
N LYS A 414 -11.42 8.72 -9.79
CA LYS A 414 -10.78 7.59 -9.12
C LYS A 414 -9.40 7.96 -8.60
N PHE A 415 -9.02 7.39 -7.45
CA PHE A 415 -7.65 7.40 -6.95
C PHE A 415 -6.63 7.05 -8.06
N ASN A 416 -5.63 7.87 -8.23
CA ASN A 416 -4.76 7.87 -9.42
C ASN A 416 -3.45 7.07 -9.25
N HIS A 417 -3.25 6.41 -8.11
CA HIS A 417 -2.14 5.49 -7.86
C HIS A 417 -2.62 4.04 -7.82
N ALA A 418 -1.76 3.13 -7.35
CA ALA A 418 -2.12 1.77 -6.98
C ALA A 418 -2.21 1.67 -5.46
N ALA A 419 -3.14 0.87 -4.95
CA ALA A 419 -3.27 0.56 -3.53
C ALA A 419 -4.17 -0.67 -3.28
N ALA A 420 -3.85 -1.42 -2.24
CA ALA A 420 -4.77 -2.40 -1.67
C ALA A 420 -5.58 -1.77 -0.54
N PHE A 421 -6.90 -1.88 -0.61
CA PHE A 421 -7.83 -1.38 0.39
C PHE A 421 -8.33 -2.54 1.26
N PRO A 422 -7.98 -2.61 2.56
CA PRO A 422 -8.61 -3.55 3.49
C PRO A 422 -10.04 -3.09 3.77
N LEU A 423 -11.02 -3.91 3.38
CA LEU A 423 -12.43 -3.61 3.58
C LEU A 423 -12.98 -4.27 4.83
N ARG A 424 -12.42 -5.43 5.16
CA ARG A 424 -12.89 -6.25 6.25
C ARG A 424 -11.76 -7.17 6.73
N GLY A 425 -11.31 -6.98 7.95
CA GLY A 425 -10.34 -7.84 8.59
C GLY A 425 -10.95 -9.17 9.03
N VAL A 426 -10.12 -10.19 9.21
CA VAL A 426 -10.51 -11.47 9.78
C VAL A 426 -10.70 -11.36 11.29
N SER A 427 -11.60 -12.16 11.84
CA SER A 427 -11.60 -12.51 13.28
C SER A 427 -12.06 -13.95 13.42
N ARG A 428 -11.13 -14.84 13.77
CA ARG A 428 -11.46 -16.27 13.94
C ARG A 428 -12.46 -16.51 15.06
N ILE A 429 -12.30 -15.81 16.17
CA ILE A 429 -13.22 -15.94 17.32
C ILE A 429 -14.64 -15.44 17.02
N ALA A 430 -14.77 -14.48 16.09
CA ALA A 430 -16.07 -13.97 15.65
C ALA A 430 -16.60 -14.68 14.39
N GLY A 431 -15.90 -15.68 13.85
CA GLY A 431 -16.26 -16.35 12.60
C GLY A 431 -16.26 -15.43 11.38
N ARG A 432 -15.50 -14.32 11.42
CA ARG A 432 -15.44 -13.28 10.40
C ARG A 432 -14.40 -13.60 9.35
N THR A 433 -14.79 -13.58 8.08
CA THR A 433 -13.91 -13.77 6.92
C THR A 433 -13.43 -12.43 6.36
N PRO A 434 -12.18 -12.34 5.87
CA PRO A 434 -11.65 -11.08 5.36
C PRO A 434 -12.13 -10.74 3.94
N LEU A 435 -12.01 -9.44 3.59
CA LEU A 435 -12.32 -8.89 2.27
C LEU A 435 -11.35 -7.74 1.98
N SER A 436 -10.80 -7.70 0.77
CA SER A 436 -9.93 -6.63 0.30
C SER A 436 -10.35 -6.14 -1.09
N ALA A 437 -9.88 -4.97 -1.50
CA ALA A 437 -9.97 -4.51 -2.88
C ALA A 437 -8.58 -4.06 -3.36
N LEU A 438 -8.21 -4.50 -4.55
CA LEU A 438 -7.03 -4.01 -5.26
C LEU A 438 -7.47 -2.95 -6.25
N VAL A 439 -6.91 -1.75 -6.14
CA VAL A 439 -7.22 -0.60 -6.98
C VAL A 439 -5.94 -0.17 -7.71
N THR A 440 -5.99 -0.10 -9.04
CA THR A 440 -4.87 0.33 -9.88
C THR A 440 -5.36 1.21 -11.02
N ASN A 441 -4.45 1.67 -11.89
CA ASN A 441 -4.78 2.47 -13.08
C ASN A 441 -4.00 1.95 -14.29
N PHE A 442 -4.18 0.68 -14.62
CA PHE A 442 -3.43 -0.01 -15.67
C PHE A 442 -3.98 0.26 -17.07
N ASN A 443 -3.14 0.02 -18.07
CA ASN A 443 -3.55 -0.03 -19.46
C ASN A 443 -4.45 -1.26 -19.69
N ARG A 444 -5.52 -1.11 -20.49
CA ARG A 444 -6.47 -2.20 -20.77
C ARG A 444 -5.89 -3.30 -21.66
N GLU A 445 -5.00 -2.93 -22.59
CA GLU A 445 -4.46 -3.87 -23.58
C GLU A 445 -3.39 -4.79 -22.98
N GLY A 446 -2.54 -4.25 -22.13
CA GLY A 446 -1.46 -5.02 -21.51
C GLY A 446 -0.63 -4.19 -20.54
N LEU A 447 0.07 -4.88 -19.66
CA LEU A 447 1.01 -4.28 -18.71
C LEU A 447 2.41 -4.23 -19.31
N ASN A 448 3.15 -3.17 -19.04
CA ASN A 448 4.59 -3.21 -19.15
C ASN A 448 5.19 -3.94 -17.92
N HIS A 449 6.50 -4.11 -17.88
CA HIS A 449 7.11 -4.89 -16.80
C HIS A 449 7.00 -4.19 -15.43
N ASP A 450 7.15 -2.86 -15.39
CA ASP A 450 7.02 -2.07 -14.16
C ASP A 450 5.57 -2.11 -13.62
N GLU A 451 4.56 -2.14 -14.51
CA GLU A 451 3.15 -2.32 -14.12
C GLU A 451 2.85 -3.76 -13.65
N LEU A 452 3.52 -4.78 -14.22
CA LEU A 452 3.43 -6.15 -13.72
C LEU A 452 4.00 -6.26 -12.30
N GLU A 453 5.14 -5.63 -12.03
CA GLU A 453 5.70 -5.54 -10.68
C GLU A 453 4.73 -4.85 -9.72
N THR A 454 4.12 -3.74 -10.13
CA THR A 454 3.09 -3.03 -9.34
C THR A 454 1.88 -3.92 -9.05
N LEU A 455 1.40 -4.68 -10.04
CA LEU A 455 0.29 -5.63 -9.84
C LEU A 455 0.65 -6.69 -8.78
N MET A 456 1.86 -7.23 -8.84
CA MET A 456 2.33 -8.22 -7.86
C MET A 456 2.48 -7.58 -6.47
N HIS A 457 3.04 -6.36 -6.38
CA HIS A 457 3.16 -5.60 -5.14
C HIS A 457 1.81 -5.44 -4.43
N GLU A 458 0.84 -4.82 -5.12
CA GLU A 458 -0.47 -4.55 -4.55
C GLU A 458 -1.22 -5.84 -4.19
N PHE A 459 -1.03 -6.89 -5.00
CA PHE A 459 -1.61 -8.18 -4.67
C PHE A 459 -0.92 -8.85 -3.47
N GLY A 460 0.34 -8.54 -3.20
CA GLY A 460 1.03 -8.93 -1.97
C GLY A 460 0.31 -8.41 -0.72
N HIS A 461 -0.15 -7.16 -0.73
CA HIS A 461 -1.00 -6.60 0.33
C HIS A 461 -2.38 -7.28 0.39
N VAL A 462 -3.01 -7.53 -0.75
CA VAL A 462 -4.28 -8.28 -0.80
C VAL A 462 -4.11 -9.66 -0.18
N LEU A 463 -3.05 -10.40 -0.53
CA LEU A 463 -2.74 -11.72 0.03
C LEU A 463 -2.53 -11.65 1.54
N HIS A 464 -1.83 -10.63 2.05
CA HIS A 464 -1.66 -10.41 3.49
C HIS A 464 -3.02 -10.24 4.19
N GLY A 465 -3.95 -9.47 3.58
CA GLY A 465 -5.32 -9.31 4.07
C GLY A 465 -6.13 -10.60 4.03
N VAL A 466 -6.25 -11.20 2.83
CA VAL A 466 -7.20 -12.31 2.59
C VAL A 466 -6.72 -13.68 3.08
N LEU A 467 -5.43 -13.85 3.33
CA LEU A 467 -4.86 -15.07 3.92
C LEU A 467 -4.63 -14.98 5.42
N SER A 468 -4.91 -13.82 6.03
CA SER A 468 -4.81 -13.65 7.48
C SER A 468 -5.76 -14.58 8.23
N ARG A 469 -5.31 -15.05 9.40
CA ARG A 469 -6.03 -15.94 10.30
C ARG A 469 -6.00 -15.43 11.74
N ALA A 470 -5.95 -14.12 11.91
CA ALA A 470 -5.93 -13.50 13.22
C ALA A 470 -7.18 -13.85 14.03
N ASP A 471 -6.99 -14.06 15.34
CA ASP A 471 -8.10 -14.31 16.27
C ASP A 471 -8.95 -13.05 16.46
N TYR A 472 -8.27 -11.90 16.53
CA TYR A 472 -8.89 -10.59 16.77
C TYR A 472 -8.75 -9.69 15.54
N ASN A 473 -9.83 -8.99 15.21
CA ASN A 473 -9.90 -8.09 14.05
C ASN A 473 -8.80 -7.01 14.04
N PRO A 474 -8.43 -6.35 15.18
CA PRO A 474 -7.34 -5.37 15.18
C PRO A 474 -5.97 -5.88 14.71
N HIS A 475 -5.77 -7.19 14.71
CA HIS A 475 -4.53 -7.82 14.29
C HIS A 475 -4.58 -8.39 12.85
N ALA A 476 -5.65 -8.11 12.11
CA ALA A 476 -5.88 -8.75 10.82
C ALA A 476 -4.98 -8.20 9.71
N GLY A 477 -4.38 -9.09 8.94
CA GLY A 477 -3.73 -8.78 7.67
C GLY A 477 -2.69 -7.67 7.76
N THR A 478 -2.93 -6.58 7.04
CA THR A 478 -2.02 -5.43 6.94
C THR A 478 -2.00 -4.51 8.18
N SER A 479 -2.75 -4.86 9.26
CA SER A 479 -2.70 -4.14 10.56
C SER A 479 -1.40 -4.47 11.33
N VAL A 480 -0.27 -4.35 10.67
CA VAL A 480 1.09 -4.56 11.19
C VAL A 480 1.81 -3.22 11.36
N LYS A 481 3.01 -3.23 11.94
CA LYS A 481 3.83 -2.00 12.03
C LYS A 481 4.10 -1.42 10.64
N GLY A 482 4.01 -0.10 10.51
CA GLY A 482 4.10 0.57 9.20
C GLY A 482 5.46 0.44 8.51
N ASP A 483 6.53 0.09 9.24
CA ASP A 483 7.83 -0.23 8.69
C ASP A 483 8.05 -1.73 8.42
N PHE A 484 6.96 -2.53 8.52
CA PHE A 484 6.90 -3.92 8.06
C PHE A 484 5.89 -4.14 6.92
N VAL A 485 4.87 -3.30 6.84
CA VAL A 485 3.71 -3.52 5.97
C VAL A 485 4.08 -3.77 4.51
N GLU A 486 5.18 -3.14 4.04
CA GLU A 486 5.68 -3.28 2.67
C GLU A 486 6.55 -4.54 2.46
N ALA A 487 7.00 -5.22 3.51
CA ALA A 487 7.88 -6.37 3.32
C ALA A 487 7.23 -7.54 2.55
N PRO A 488 5.96 -7.93 2.82
CA PRO A 488 5.28 -8.95 2.02
C PRO A 488 5.00 -8.53 0.58
N SER A 489 4.62 -7.27 0.32
CA SER A 489 4.32 -6.76 -1.01
C SER A 489 5.57 -6.66 -1.87
N GLN A 490 6.65 -6.05 -1.36
CA GLN A 490 7.94 -5.94 -2.04
C GLN A 490 8.57 -7.31 -2.29
N MET A 491 8.42 -8.26 -1.38
CA MET A 491 8.89 -9.62 -1.64
C MET A 491 8.13 -10.26 -2.81
N PHE A 492 6.83 -10.01 -2.95
CA PHE A 492 6.01 -10.62 -4.00
C PHE A 492 6.32 -10.05 -5.40
N GLU A 493 6.94 -8.87 -5.52
CA GLU A 493 7.46 -8.33 -6.80
C GLU A 493 8.50 -9.27 -7.43
N GLU A 494 9.27 -9.99 -6.62
CA GLU A 494 10.34 -10.89 -7.13
C GLU A 494 9.80 -11.99 -8.04
N TRP A 495 8.53 -12.36 -7.94
CA TRP A 495 7.89 -13.29 -8.86
C TRP A 495 7.62 -12.68 -10.24
N ALA A 496 7.59 -11.35 -10.40
CA ALA A 496 7.59 -10.71 -11.72
C ALA A 496 8.99 -10.62 -12.34
N ARG A 497 10.06 -10.86 -11.58
CA ARG A 497 11.46 -10.61 -11.97
C ARG A 497 12.25 -11.89 -12.30
N ARG A 498 11.78 -13.06 -11.87
CA ARG A 498 12.55 -14.32 -11.97
C ARG A 498 12.04 -15.21 -13.08
N GLU A 499 12.98 -15.87 -13.78
CA GLU A 499 12.68 -16.74 -14.92
C GLU A 499 11.72 -17.87 -14.56
N GLN A 500 11.96 -18.56 -13.45
CA GLN A 500 11.16 -19.71 -13.05
C GLN A 500 9.67 -19.35 -12.84
N PRO A 501 9.28 -18.29 -12.08
CA PRO A 501 7.90 -17.86 -12.02
C PRO A 501 7.35 -17.38 -13.36
N LEU A 502 8.10 -16.57 -14.12
CA LEU A 502 7.66 -16.04 -15.41
C LEU A 502 7.34 -17.14 -16.43
N ALA A 503 7.97 -18.30 -16.33
CA ALA A 503 7.64 -19.46 -17.17
C ALA A 503 6.18 -19.94 -17.00
N LEU A 504 5.53 -19.65 -15.84
CA LEU A 504 4.11 -19.94 -15.64
C LEU A 504 3.18 -19.12 -16.56
N PHE A 505 3.70 -18.04 -17.16
CA PHE A 505 2.89 -17.22 -18.07
C PHE A 505 2.41 -18.03 -19.28
N LYS A 506 3.21 -19.00 -19.73
CA LYS A 506 2.84 -19.94 -20.79
C LYS A 506 1.59 -20.77 -20.44
N GLU A 507 1.41 -21.11 -19.16
CA GLU A 507 0.24 -21.88 -18.71
C GLU A 507 -1.06 -21.07 -18.78
N VAL A 508 -1.00 -19.73 -18.57
CA VAL A 508 -2.16 -18.85 -18.58
C VAL A 508 -2.40 -18.18 -19.93
N CYS A 509 -1.37 -18.10 -20.77
CA CYS A 509 -1.46 -17.54 -22.12
C CYS A 509 -0.53 -18.25 -23.10
N ALA A 510 -0.93 -19.40 -23.61
CA ALA A 510 -0.14 -20.14 -24.60
C ALA A 510 0.04 -19.41 -25.95
N ALA A 511 -0.89 -18.50 -26.29
CA ALA A 511 -0.85 -17.71 -27.52
C ALA A 511 -0.06 -16.41 -27.38
N CYS A 512 0.27 -15.98 -26.15
CA CYS A 512 1.09 -14.80 -25.93
C CYS A 512 2.54 -15.05 -26.34
N PRO A 513 3.26 -14.03 -26.82
CA PRO A 513 4.70 -14.10 -26.91
C PRO A 513 5.30 -14.49 -25.55
N GLN A 514 6.30 -15.36 -25.57
CA GLN A 514 6.97 -15.79 -24.33
C GLN A 514 8.33 -15.11 -24.23
N LEU A 515 8.69 -14.65 -23.03
CA LEU A 515 10.03 -14.15 -22.75
C LEU A 515 11.02 -15.32 -22.80
N THR A 516 12.12 -15.12 -23.51
CA THR A 516 13.24 -16.05 -23.51
C THR A 516 14.12 -15.85 -22.27
N HIS A 517 15.03 -16.79 -22.00
CA HIS A 517 16.07 -16.61 -20.98
C HIS A 517 16.86 -15.30 -21.17
N ASP A 518 17.24 -15.00 -22.40
CA ASP A 518 17.98 -13.78 -22.74
C ASP A 518 17.11 -12.51 -22.55
N ASP A 519 15.81 -12.58 -22.83
CA ASP A 519 14.90 -11.46 -22.56
C ASP A 519 14.84 -11.15 -21.06
N ILE A 520 14.73 -12.18 -20.23
CA ILE A 520 14.67 -12.05 -18.77
C ILE A 520 16.00 -11.54 -18.22
N ALA A 521 17.12 -12.04 -18.72
CA ALA A 521 18.44 -11.55 -18.35
C ALA A 521 18.62 -10.06 -18.71
N ARG A 522 18.12 -9.63 -19.89
CA ARG A 522 18.13 -8.21 -20.30
C ARG A 522 17.19 -7.36 -19.43
N LEU A 523 16.01 -7.85 -19.10
CA LEU A 523 15.08 -7.16 -18.17
C LEU A 523 15.75 -6.94 -16.82
N GLU A 524 16.39 -7.97 -16.26
CA GLU A 524 17.09 -7.86 -14.97
C GLU A 524 18.28 -6.89 -15.05
N ALA A 525 19.03 -6.90 -16.13
CA ALA A 525 20.14 -5.95 -16.36
C ALA A 525 19.60 -4.51 -16.50
N ALA A 526 18.50 -4.31 -17.24
CA ALA A 526 17.85 -3.00 -17.40
C ALA A 526 17.25 -2.49 -16.07
N ARG A 527 16.73 -3.37 -15.22
CA ARG A 527 16.22 -3.02 -13.89
C ARG A 527 17.34 -2.54 -12.95
N ARG A 528 18.52 -3.14 -13.05
CA ARG A 528 19.70 -2.73 -12.26
C ARG A 528 20.35 -1.46 -12.76
N TYR A 529 20.03 -1.03 -13.97
CA TYR A 529 20.52 0.22 -14.50
C TYR A 529 19.82 1.39 -13.80
N GLY A 530 20.61 2.39 -13.36
CA GLY A 530 20.08 3.57 -12.69
C GLY A 530 19.70 3.37 -11.22
N GLN A 531 20.16 2.29 -10.56
CA GLN A 531 19.88 2.05 -9.14
C GLN A 531 20.45 3.12 -8.22
N GLY A 532 21.58 3.74 -8.57
CA GLY A 532 22.13 4.86 -7.82
C GLY A 532 21.14 6.01 -7.75
N LEU A 533 20.58 6.43 -8.89
CA LEU A 533 19.54 7.46 -8.96
C LEU A 533 18.25 7.05 -8.22
N ARG A 534 17.81 5.78 -8.37
CA ARG A 534 16.59 5.27 -7.75
C ARG A 534 16.68 5.34 -6.22
N TYR A 535 17.72 4.77 -5.62
CA TYR A 535 17.85 4.71 -4.16
C TYR A 535 18.28 6.04 -3.54
N ALA A 536 19.05 6.86 -4.25
CA ALA A 536 19.29 8.24 -3.84
C ALA A 536 17.99 9.07 -3.77
N ARG A 537 17.03 8.81 -4.68
CA ARG A 537 15.70 9.44 -4.63
C ARG A 537 14.87 8.94 -3.45
N GLN A 538 14.88 7.64 -3.14
CA GLN A 538 14.22 7.09 -1.96
C GLN A 538 14.83 7.64 -0.65
N TRP A 539 16.14 7.74 -0.59
CA TRP A 539 16.85 8.40 0.51
C TRP A 539 16.41 9.86 0.67
N LEU A 540 16.29 10.61 -0.43
CA LEU A 540 15.86 12.02 -0.41
C LEU A 540 14.45 12.17 0.17
N TYR A 541 13.50 11.32 -0.24
CA TYR A 541 12.13 11.33 0.29
C TYR A 541 12.11 11.03 1.79
N ALA A 542 12.80 9.98 2.23
CA ALA A 542 12.88 9.59 3.63
C ALA A 542 13.60 10.65 4.49
N SER A 543 14.65 11.26 3.95
CA SER A 543 15.38 12.33 4.64
C SER A 543 14.55 13.61 4.78
N PHE A 544 13.74 13.94 3.76
CA PHE A 544 12.82 15.06 3.80
C PHE A 544 11.73 14.86 4.86
N ASP A 545 11.11 13.67 4.89
CA ASP A 545 10.12 13.29 5.91
C ASP A 545 10.71 13.41 7.32
N MET A 546 11.88 12.79 7.56
CA MET A 546 12.55 12.84 8.87
C MET A 546 12.96 14.26 9.27
N ALA A 547 13.37 15.10 8.32
CA ALA A 547 13.71 16.50 8.60
C ALA A 547 12.51 17.29 9.11
N LEU A 548 11.33 17.16 8.47
CA LEU A 548 10.09 17.80 8.92
C LEU A 548 9.57 17.22 10.23
N ALA A 549 9.70 15.91 10.41
CA ALA A 549 9.27 15.24 11.64
C ALA A 549 10.13 15.58 12.86
N THR A 550 11.38 15.98 12.63
CA THR A 550 12.31 16.41 13.70
C THR A 550 12.15 17.90 13.98
N ASP A 551 12.13 18.72 12.95
CA ASP A 551 12.03 20.18 13.07
C ASP A 551 11.19 20.77 11.94
N PRO A 552 9.89 21.04 12.17
CA PRO A 552 9.00 21.63 11.18
C PRO A 552 9.48 23.00 10.72
N ARG A 553 9.73 23.13 9.43
CA ARG A 553 10.13 24.36 8.74
C ARG A 553 9.38 24.43 7.40
N PRO A 554 9.38 25.59 6.71
CA PRO A 554 8.74 25.69 5.40
C PRO A 554 9.15 24.52 4.48
N PRO A 555 8.21 23.64 4.06
CA PRO A 555 8.54 22.38 3.39
C PRO A 555 9.33 22.58 2.11
N LEU A 556 9.00 23.61 1.32
CA LEU A 556 9.72 23.91 0.09
C LEU A 556 11.19 24.29 0.36
N ALA A 557 11.47 25.01 1.44
CA ALA A 557 12.84 25.40 1.80
C ALA A 557 13.68 24.17 2.21
N VAL A 558 13.09 23.26 2.99
CA VAL A 558 13.74 21.98 3.37
C VAL A 558 13.99 21.13 2.13
N TRP A 559 12.99 21.02 1.24
CA TRP A 559 13.11 20.27 -0.01
C TRP A 559 14.22 20.82 -0.91
N LYS A 560 14.23 22.15 -1.15
CA LYS A 560 15.27 22.81 -1.94
C LYS A 560 16.68 22.54 -1.39
N ALA A 561 16.86 22.64 -0.09
CA ALA A 561 18.17 22.39 0.53
C ALA A 561 18.65 20.95 0.29
N LEU A 562 17.77 19.96 0.49
CA LEU A 562 18.10 18.55 0.30
C LEU A 562 18.30 18.19 -1.19
N GLU A 563 17.44 18.69 -2.07
CA GLU A 563 17.51 18.37 -3.49
C GLU A 563 18.71 19.05 -4.16
N ASN A 564 19.09 20.27 -3.73
CA ASN A 564 20.32 20.95 -4.18
C ASN A 564 21.61 20.23 -3.78
N ALA A 565 21.58 19.41 -2.72
CA ALA A 565 22.71 18.57 -2.32
C ALA A 565 22.87 17.31 -3.19
N THR A 566 21.99 17.07 -4.16
CA THR A 566 22.10 15.96 -5.12
C THR A 566 22.79 16.41 -6.42
N PRO A 567 23.35 15.50 -7.21
CA PRO A 567 24.07 15.87 -8.44
C PRO A 567 23.25 16.69 -9.46
N LEU A 568 21.92 16.46 -9.52
CA LEU A 568 21.04 17.16 -10.47
C LEU A 568 20.49 18.49 -9.93
N GLY A 569 20.62 18.76 -8.64
CA GLY A 569 20.11 19.98 -8.02
C GLY A 569 18.57 20.07 -8.00
N TYR A 570 18.07 21.18 -7.50
CA TYR A 570 16.65 21.52 -7.47
C TYR A 570 16.24 22.22 -8.79
N VAL A 571 15.02 21.99 -9.23
CA VAL A 571 14.43 22.68 -10.40
C VAL A 571 13.61 23.86 -9.92
N GLU A 572 14.04 25.07 -10.27
CA GLU A 572 13.31 26.29 -9.89
C GLU A 572 11.89 26.30 -10.50
N GLY A 573 10.93 26.74 -9.68
CA GLY A 573 9.51 26.77 -10.03
C GLY A 573 8.77 25.46 -9.79
N THR A 574 9.40 24.48 -9.12
CA THR A 574 8.72 23.25 -8.68
C THR A 574 8.45 23.22 -7.17
N SER A 575 7.43 22.49 -6.76
CA SER A 575 7.02 22.33 -5.37
C SER A 575 6.60 20.88 -5.06
N PHE A 576 7.46 19.90 -5.38
CA PHE A 576 7.17 18.48 -5.13
C PHE A 576 6.49 18.19 -3.78
N PRO A 577 6.84 18.84 -2.64
CA PRO A 577 6.15 18.59 -1.38
C PRO A 577 4.63 18.84 -1.40
N SER A 578 4.12 19.70 -2.31
CA SER A 578 2.68 19.95 -2.44
C SER A 578 1.87 18.75 -2.91
N ALA A 579 2.53 17.76 -3.53
CA ALA A 579 1.92 16.53 -4.01
C ALA A 579 2.36 15.28 -3.21
N PHE A 580 3.16 15.45 -2.14
CA PHE A 580 3.72 14.32 -1.41
C PHE A 580 2.76 13.83 -0.31
N SER A 581 1.63 13.26 -0.75
CA SER A 581 0.55 12.73 0.08
C SER A 581 1.01 11.73 1.16
N HIS A 582 2.01 10.91 0.89
CA HIS A 582 2.53 9.91 1.83
C HIS A 582 2.81 10.50 3.23
N ILE A 583 3.59 11.60 3.30
CA ILE A 583 4.02 12.17 4.57
C ILE A 583 2.96 13.06 5.22
N ALA A 584 2.01 13.59 4.45
CA ALA A 584 0.82 14.24 5.00
C ALA A 584 -0.04 13.22 5.75
N ASN A 585 -0.07 11.98 5.28
CA ASN A 585 -0.82 10.85 5.81
C ASN A 585 0.00 10.02 6.83
N GLN A 586 -0.19 8.70 6.81
CA GLN A 586 0.34 7.73 7.79
C GLN A 586 1.85 7.47 7.70
N TYR A 587 2.50 7.92 6.61
CA TYR A 587 3.95 7.78 6.43
C TYR A 587 4.74 8.97 7.01
N GLY A 588 4.12 9.88 7.77
CA GLY A 588 4.86 10.93 8.49
C GLY A 588 5.80 10.31 9.53
N ALA A 589 7.10 10.66 9.47
CA ALA A 589 8.20 9.97 10.13
C ALA A 589 8.28 8.47 9.79
N GLY A 590 7.80 8.06 8.61
CA GLY A 590 7.65 6.66 8.25
C GLY A 590 8.06 6.31 6.82
N TYR A 591 8.44 7.27 5.98
CA TYR A 591 8.78 7.00 4.58
C TYR A 591 10.02 6.10 4.41
N TYR A 592 10.95 6.13 5.35
CA TYR A 592 12.08 5.18 5.40
C TYR A 592 11.62 3.71 5.38
N GLY A 593 10.38 3.46 5.80
CA GLY A 593 9.77 2.14 5.91
C GLY A 593 9.78 1.35 4.61
N TYR A 594 9.74 2.00 3.44
CA TYR A 594 9.87 1.32 2.15
C TYR A 594 11.22 0.61 2.00
N MET A 595 12.33 1.31 2.25
CA MET A 595 13.66 0.70 2.17
C MET A 595 13.93 -0.25 3.36
N TRP A 596 13.39 0.05 4.55
CA TRP A 596 13.49 -0.84 5.70
C TRP A 596 12.74 -2.15 5.50
N SER A 597 11.53 -2.09 4.96
CA SER A 597 10.77 -3.29 4.59
C SER A 597 11.44 -4.08 3.47
N GLU A 598 12.08 -3.41 2.51
CA GLU A 598 12.84 -4.07 1.43
C GLU A 598 14.03 -4.88 1.97
N VAL A 599 14.70 -4.41 3.03
CA VAL A 599 15.72 -5.20 3.74
C VAL A 599 15.15 -6.55 4.17
N LEU A 600 13.96 -6.54 4.79
CA LEU A 600 13.29 -7.76 5.25
C LEU A 600 12.79 -8.61 4.09
N ALA A 601 12.20 -7.98 3.06
CA ALA A 601 11.69 -8.66 1.86
C ALA A 601 12.79 -9.46 1.15
N LEU A 602 13.93 -8.83 0.89
CA LEU A 602 15.06 -9.45 0.20
C LEU A 602 15.73 -10.55 1.01
N ASP A 603 15.74 -10.44 2.34
CA ASP A 603 16.26 -11.50 3.20
C ASP A 603 15.27 -12.67 3.31
N MET A 604 13.96 -12.40 3.44
CA MET A 604 12.90 -13.41 3.44
C MET A 604 12.77 -14.14 2.09
N LEU A 605 13.29 -13.60 1.01
CA LEU A 605 13.39 -14.31 -0.27
C LEU A 605 14.41 -15.46 -0.24
N SER A 606 15.37 -15.44 0.69
CA SER A 606 16.48 -16.42 0.73
C SER A 606 16.03 -17.90 0.78
N PRO A 607 14.96 -18.31 1.48
CA PRO A 607 14.48 -19.69 1.44
C PRO A 607 13.89 -20.13 0.10
N PHE A 608 13.51 -19.19 -0.77
CA PHE A 608 12.95 -19.46 -2.11
C PHE A 608 14.01 -19.54 -3.19
N LYS A 609 15.29 -19.18 -2.94
CA LYS A 609 16.33 -19.09 -3.98
C LYS A 609 16.55 -20.37 -4.77
N ALA A 610 16.40 -21.55 -4.15
CA ALA A 610 16.56 -22.82 -4.82
C ALA A 610 15.36 -23.18 -5.73
N ASN A 611 14.16 -22.72 -5.35
CA ASN A 611 12.91 -22.93 -6.11
C ASN A 611 11.90 -21.83 -5.73
N MET A 612 11.74 -20.85 -6.61
CA MET A 612 10.81 -19.74 -6.43
C MET A 612 9.34 -20.18 -6.34
N LEU A 613 9.02 -21.38 -6.80
CA LEU A 613 7.68 -21.95 -6.82
C LEU A 613 7.51 -23.11 -5.82
N ASP A 614 8.39 -23.22 -4.82
CA ASP A 614 8.27 -24.28 -3.81
C ASP A 614 7.02 -24.09 -2.94
N PRO A 615 6.01 -24.98 -3.07
CA PRO A 615 4.76 -24.84 -2.31
C PRO A 615 4.96 -25.10 -0.80
N LYS A 616 6.04 -25.78 -0.38
CA LYS A 616 6.33 -25.99 1.04
C LYS A 616 6.86 -24.72 1.68
N VAL A 617 7.78 -24.02 0.98
CA VAL A 617 8.28 -22.72 1.44
C VAL A 617 7.16 -21.69 1.39
N GLY A 618 6.36 -21.68 0.31
CA GLY A 618 5.19 -20.81 0.19
C GLY A 618 4.16 -21.01 1.30
N ALA A 619 3.81 -22.26 1.63
CA ALA A 619 2.92 -22.57 2.74
C ALA A 619 3.51 -22.13 4.09
N ARG A 620 4.82 -22.36 4.33
CA ARG A 620 5.51 -21.88 5.53
C ARG A 620 5.48 -20.35 5.63
N TYR A 621 5.74 -19.63 4.53
CA TYR A 621 5.65 -18.17 4.46
C TYR A 621 4.22 -17.69 4.79
N ARG A 622 3.21 -18.27 4.12
CA ARG A 622 1.81 -17.97 4.40
C ARG A 622 1.49 -18.14 5.89
N ASP A 623 1.87 -19.28 6.48
CA ASP A 623 1.46 -19.65 7.85
C ASP A 623 2.27 -18.90 8.92
N THR A 624 3.50 -18.44 8.60
CA THR A 624 4.40 -17.75 9.56
C THR A 624 4.32 -16.23 9.44
N ILE A 625 4.15 -15.69 8.23
CA ILE A 625 4.22 -14.23 7.97
C ILE A 625 2.83 -13.66 7.70
N LEU A 626 2.07 -14.22 6.72
CA LEU A 626 0.82 -13.63 6.29
C LEU A 626 -0.35 -13.93 7.25
N ALA A 627 -0.43 -15.18 7.71
CA ALA A 627 -1.57 -15.62 8.51
C ALA A 627 -1.67 -14.97 9.90
N PRO A 628 -0.58 -14.74 10.63
CA PRO A 628 -0.66 -14.16 11.96
C PRO A 628 -1.14 -12.70 11.97
N GLY A 629 -0.88 -11.91 10.91
CA GLY A 629 -1.00 -10.46 10.99
C GLY A 629 -0.10 -9.92 12.11
N SER A 630 -0.61 -9.03 12.98
CA SER A 630 0.14 -8.49 14.11
C SER A 630 -0.14 -9.16 15.47
N GLN A 631 -0.66 -10.41 15.48
CA GLN A 631 -0.88 -11.16 16.74
C GLN A 631 0.40 -11.50 17.50
N GLU A 632 1.53 -11.43 16.81
CA GLU A 632 2.88 -11.61 17.33
C GLU A 632 3.74 -10.45 16.84
N GLU A 633 4.89 -10.21 17.48
CA GLU A 633 5.81 -9.17 17.02
C GLU A 633 6.42 -9.55 15.65
N GLU A 634 6.40 -8.64 14.70
CA GLU A 634 6.80 -8.87 13.31
C GLU A 634 8.23 -9.39 13.18
N MET A 635 9.17 -8.88 14.02
CA MET A 635 10.54 -9.34 14.03
C MET A 635 10.68 -10.82 14.45
N ASP A 636 9.79 -11.30 15.33
CA ASP A 636 9.79 -12.71 15.77
C ASP A 636 9.20 -13.61 14.68
N LEU A 637 8.21 -13.13 13.92
CA LEU A 637 7.70 -13.81 12.72
C LEU A 637 8.81 -13.98 11.69
N VAL A 638 9.58 -12.92 11.41
CA VAL A 638 10.70 -12.95 10.45
C VAL A 638 11.79 -13.93 10.90
N ARG A 639 12.21 -13.85 12.18
CA ARG A 639 13.20 -14.78 12.75
C ARG A 639 12.75 -16.24 12.65
N ARG A 640 11.48 -16.52 12.94
CA ARG A 640 10.90 -17.87 12.87
C ARG A 640 10.84 -18.37 11.42
N PHE A 641 10.48 -17.52 10.46
CA PHE A 641 10.47 -17.89 9.04
C PHE A 641 11.88 -18.18 8.51
N LEU A 642 12.85 -17.32 8.83
CA LEU A 642 14.24 -17.44 8.40
C LEU A 642 15.03 -18.53 9.16
N GLY A 643 14.64 -18.85 10.40
CA GLY A 643 15.42 -19.70 11.30
C GLY A 643 16.67 -19.00 11.88
N ARG A 644 16.80 -17.67 11.68
CA ARG A 644 17.91 -16.83 12.14
C ARG A 644 17.45 -15.37 12.26
N ALA A 645 18.32 -14.51 12.81
CA ALA A 645 18.12 -13.07 12.72
C ALA A 645 18.18 -12.59 11.25
N PRO A 646 17.37 -11.58 10.85
CA PRO A 646 17.46 -11.00 9.52
C PRO A 646 18.79 -10.26 9.31
N SER A 647 19.25 -10.21 8.04
CA SER A 647 20.46 -9.48 7.59
C SER A 647 20.08 -8.43 6.54
N SER A 648 20.79 -7.32 6.52
CA SER A 648 20.70 -6.30 5.47
C SER A 648 21.60 -6.56 4.26
N ASP A 649 22.38 -7.64 4.25
CA ASP A 649 23.37 -7.92 3.19
C ASP A 649 22.75 -8.02 1.81
N ALA A 650 21.57 -8.66 1.70
CA ALA A 650 20.86 -8.80 0.43
C ALA A 650 20.39 -7.43 -0.12
N PHE A 651 19.94 -6.54 0.75
CA PHE A 651 19.53 -5.18 0.40
C PHE A 651 20.74 -4.35 -0.06
N PHE A 652 21.84 -4.33 0.70
CA PHE A 652 23.03 -3.58 0.29
C PHE A 652 23.68 -4.16 -0.97
N ALA A 653 23.61 -5.47 -1.20
CA ALA A 653 24.03 -6.06 -2.46
C ALA A 653 23.12 -5.60 -3.63
N GLU A 654 21.82 -5.50 -3.41
CA GLU A 654 20.85 -5.01 -4.40
C GLU A 654 21.13 -3.55 -4.77
N ILE A 655 21.15 -2.63 -3.81
CA ILE A 655 21.30 -1.19 -4.07
C ILE A 655 22.70 -0.81 -4.62
N THR A 656 23.70 -1.68 -4.45
CA THR A 656 25.05 -1.49 -5.00
C THR A 656 25.28 -2.26 -6.31
N GLY A 657 24.25 -2.93 -6.84
CA GLY A 657 24.35 -3.72 -8.09
C GLY A 657 25.23 -4.96 -8.01
N LYS A 658 25.47 -5.48 -6.79
CA LYS A 658 26.32 -6.66 -6.53
C LYS A 658 25.52 -7.96 -6.35
N ARG A 659 24.18 -7.91 -6.44
CA ARG A 659 23.29 -9.06 -6.25
C ARG A 659 23.14 -9.92 -7.51
#